data_3474c2b10eccd20a63e5dddd8901ff96
#
_entry.id   3474c2b10eccd20a63e5dddd8901ff96
#
_cell.length_a   1.000
_cell.length_b   1.000
_cell.length_c   1.000
_cell.angle_alpha   90.00
_cell.angle_beta   90.00
_cell.angle_gamma   90.00
#
_symmetry.space_group_name_H-M   'P 1'
#
loop_
_entity.id
_entity.type
_entity.pdbx_description
1 polymer ?
#
loop_
_entity_poly.entity_id
_entity_poly.type
_entity_poly.pdbx_seq_one_letter_code
_entity_poly.pdbx_strand_id
1 'polypeptide(L)'
;MLRHFATCFVLLTLVGVAAPARAQISIAGFDRLAAFKQEKLGDKHYLLSGSVELEKGDSSIYADSIEYFEDQDRAVATGNVVVTQGANRIAADRADFNTRTQLGTFYQASGIATLRQAPQRAPVGGISVPPPASLENEVYYFGEKVEKLGPKKYKISNGGFSTCVQPTPRWDMTADSIVLNIDHYTFLRQALLNVKGVPMLYLPIFYYPTTEDGRATGFLIPTYGMSTVRGQTLHNAFFWAINRSQDATLLYDWFSKSGTGTGAEYRYNAGRASDGQMTAYMLDQKAATYTNSDGSTSAQSGSRSYTVRGAVNQALPGRFRARAQVDYFSSIVTNQTFNTNPYDAGRNRRTYGANVVGNFSGFALNGTFDRTEWFNTTTSSGVVGSSPRLTLTRSDRPLFSRSPIYFGATAEYAHLDRQTRDGDRLVDDRSLGRIDVAPQIRYPFKRWPFLTVNSTLSFRETFYTRSLDPKDTTGATILDQSVNRHYFTLLAQVLGPVFTRVWNTPDNGYAEKFKHTIEPYLNLQRTSAISGYDRIVKIDGTDQVLGSTTSYQYGVNNRFYAKRKVGTTAQAQEVAVLQVSQTYYTDARASQVDPRYSTSTNAGAANNFSPIAVDLRVMPTTLLNVTARAEVDSRYHKLRTISANANINVQQRLQTAIGWSHKLYIKELPYFNDKANLDHYLNVTSSLSTRDRRYGVNHSLNYDILKSTLLQQRTSAFYNAQCCGIAFEYQKYNFAGLPQYLVPADRRFFLSFTLAGLGNFSPFSGGLGGVPR
;
A
#
# COMPACT_ATOMS: atom_id res chain seq x y z
N MET A 1 -17.58 46.55 -45.60
CA MET A 1 -18.56 47.59 -45.80
C MET A 1 -18.62 48.37 -44.53
N LEU A 2 -17.96 49.45 -44.49
CA LEU A 2 -18.34 50.84 -44.78
C LEU A 2 -19.36 51.39 -43.80
N ARG A 3 -18.86 52.30 -42.98
CA ARG A 3 -19.14 53.77 -42.90
C ARG A 3 -20.27 54.04 -41.88
N HIS A 4 -20.29 55.05 -41.13
CA HIS A 4 -19.70 56.36 -40.87
C HIS A 4 -20.49 57.06 -39.76
N PHE A 5 -19.84 58.03 -39.08
CA PHE A 5 -20.36 59.31 -38.51
C PHE A 5 -21.02 59.20 -37.09
N ALA A 6 -20.86 60.11 -36.17
CA ALA A 6 -20.37 61.46 -36.20
C ALA A 6 -19.94 61.94 -34.79
N THR A 7 -18.99 62.79 -34.78
CA THR A 7 -18.56 63.74 -33.76
C THR A 7 -19.67 64.62 -33.20
N CYS A 8 -19.78 64.75 -31.87
CA CYS A 8 -20.38 65.94 -31.26
C CYS A 8 -19.49 66.43 -30.12
N PHE A 9 -18.81 67.54 -30.39
CA PHE A 9 -18.07 68.39 -29.48
C PHE A 9 -19.05 69.21 -28.64
N VAL A 10 -19.05 69.05 -27.32
CA VAL A 10 -19.67 70.02 -26.43
C VAL A 10 -18.61 70.49 -25.44
N LEU A 11 -18.12 71.66 -25.61
CA LEU A 11 -17.42 72.46 -24.62
C LEU A 11 -18.35 72.65 -23.41
N LEU A 12 -17.98 72.20 -22.27
CA LEU A 12 -18.53 72.65 -20.98
C LEU A 12 -17.41 73.23 -20.13
N THR A 13 -17.56 74.48 -19.86
CA THR A 13 -16.72 75.38 -19.07
C THR A 13 -16.43 74.80 -17.69
N LEU A 14 -15.12 74.76 -17.34
CA LEU A 14 -14.64 74.60 -15.98
C LEU A 14 -15.16 75.78 -15.12
N VAL A 15 -16.13 75.48 -14.28
CA VAL A 15 -16.30 76.21 -13.02
C VAL A 15 -15.58 75.51 -11.97
N GLY A 16 -14.40 76.01 -11.60
CA GLY A 16 -13.60 75.54 -10.43
C GLY A 16 -14.39 75.85 -9.17
N VAL A 17 -15.10 74.83 -8.67
CA VAL A 17 -15.52 74.83 -7.28
C VAL A 17 -14.27 74.40 -6.47
N ALA A 18 -13.60 75.34 -5.85
CA ALA A 18 -12.60 75.04 -4.83
C ALA A 18 -13.27 74.27 -3.70
N ALA A 19 -13.09 72.95 -3.69
CA ALA A 19 -13.46 72.13 -2.56
C ALA A 19 -12.69 72.65 -1.32
N PRO A 20 -13.31 72.91 -0.18
CA PRO A 20 -12.60 73.32 1.01
C PRO A 20 -11.59 72.25 1.32
N ALA A 21 -10.30 72.65 1.43
CA ALA A 21 -9.24 71.78 1.96
C ALA A 21 -9.65 71.38 3.39
N ARG A 22 -10.24 70.18 3.53
CA ARG A 22 -10.50 69.62 4.86
C ARG A 22 -9.15 69.32 5.48
N ALA A 23 -8.86 69.94 6.62
CA ALA A 23 -7.72 69.64 7.43
C ALA A 23 -7.78 68.17 7.80
N GLN A 24 -6.97 67.34 7.17
CA GLN A 24 -6.84 65.93 7.48
C GLN A 24 -6.07 65.81 8.79
N ILE A 25 -6.73 65.33 9.84
CA ILE A 25 -6.05 65.07 11.12
C ILE A 25 -5.04 63.92 10.86
N SER A 26 -3.76 64.27 11.02
CA SER A 26 -2.70 63.25 10.97
C SER A 26 -2.62 62.58 12.32
N ILE A 27 -3.06 61.33 12.39
CA ILE A 27 -2.87 60.48 13.59
C ILE A 27 -1.56 59.71 13.42
N ALA A 28 -0.63 59.91 14.30
CA ALA A 28 0.66 59.25 14.23
C ALA A 28 0.51 57.71 14.34
N GLY A 29 1.20 56.99 13.45
CA GLY A 29 1.28 55.54 13.48
C GLY A 29 0.41 54.79 12.44
N PHE A 30 -0.26 55.45 11.54
CA PHE A 30 -0.93 54.87 10.38
C PHE A 30 -0.31 55.39 9.09
N ASP A 31 -0.19 54.53 8.06
CA ASP A 31 0.35 54.89 6.74
C ASP A 31 -0.69 55.64 5.92
N ARG A 32 -1.96 55.30 6.15
CA ARG A 32 -3.11 55.94 5.50
C ARG A 32 -4.30 56.01 6.46
N LEU A 33 -5.00 57.16 6.47
CA LEU A 33 -6.22 57.38 7.19
C LEU A 33 -7.22 58.09 6.27
N ALA A 34 -8.40 57.51 6.06
CA ALA A 34 -9.48 58.13 5.33
C ALA A 34 -10.77 57.98 6.14
N ALA A 35 -11.53 59.06 6.32
CA ALA A 35 -12.84 59.08 6.93
C ALA A 35 -13.64 60.28 6.42
N PHE A 36 -14.96 60.13 6.31
CA PHE A 36 -15.82 61.23 5.88
C PHE A 36 -15.86 62.38 6.93
N LYS A 37 -15.85 62.02 8.22
CA LYS A 37 -15.85 62.96 9.32
C LYS A 37 -14.76 62.53 10.33
N GLN A 38 -13.96 63.50 10.81
CA GLN A 38 -12.93 63.33 11.80
C GLN A 38 -13.15 64.35 12.92
N GLU A 39 -13.34 63.87 14.15
CA GLU A 39 -13.60 64.71 15.34
C GLU A 39 -12.56 64.38 16.41
N LYS A 40 -11.97 65.42 16.99
CA LYS A 40 -11.09 65.31 18.14
C LYS A 40 -11.92 65.53 19.38
N LEU A 41 -12.19 64.46 20.17
CA LEU A 41 -13.00 64.47 21.35
C LEU A 41 -12.21 64.86 22.61
N GLY A 42 -10.87 64.71 22.56
CA GLY A 42 -9.96 65.05 23.64
C GLY A 42 -8.52 65.13 23.14
N ASP A 43 -7.51 65.41 24.00
CA ASP A 43 -6.12 65.62 23.55
C ASP A 43 -5.53 64.39 22.79
N LYS A 44 -5.94 63.21 23.15
CA LYS A 44 -5.51 61.93 22.54
C LYS A 44 -6.67 60.99 22.19
N HIS A 45 -7.86 61.57 21.98
CA HIS A 45 -9.09 60.82 21.71
C HIS A 45 -9.74 61.33 20.45
N TYR A 46 -9.93 60.47 19.47
CA TYR A 46 -10.42 60.79 18.12
C TYR A 46 -11.60 59.92 17.77
N LEU A 47 -12.61 60.48 17.14
CA LEU A 47 -13.73 59.81 16.56
C LEU A 47 -13.70 60.01 15.03
N LEU A 48 -13.56 58.90 14.29
CA LEU A 48 -13.62 58.85 12.84
C LEU A 48 -14.95 58.23 12.45
N SER A 49 -15.67 58.84 11.52
CA SER A 49 -16.96 58.31 11.08
C SER A 49 -17.20 58.50 9.61
N GLY A 50 -18.00 57.57 9.04
CA GLY A 50 -18.34 57.53 7.61
C GLY A 50 -17.25 56.88 6.76
N SER A 51 -17.41 55.58 6.53
CA SER A 51 -16.49 54.76 5.67
C SER A 51 -15.02 54.97 6.04
N VAL A 52 -14.70 54.65 7.27
CA VAL A 52 -13.35 54.82 7.83
C VAL A 52 -12.43 53.75 7.28
N GLU A 53 -11.26 54.17 6.79
CA GLU A 53 -10.19 53.30 6.32
C GLU A 53 -8.88 53.67 7.04
N LEU A 54 -8.28 52.67 7.73
CA LEU A 54 -6.97 52.79 8.35
C LEU A 54 -6.04 51.76 7.77
N GLU A 55 -4.86 52.15 7.34
CA GLU A 55 -3.83 51.25 6.82
C GLU A 55 -2.56 51.36 7.64
N LYS A 56 -1.90 50.22 7.93
CA LYS A 56 -0.63 50.13 8.59
C LYS A 56 0.11 48.89 8.13
N GLY A 57 1.16 49.06 7.35
CA GLY A 57 1.88 47.94 6.77
C GLY A 57 1.04 47.10 5.80
N ASP A 58 0.93 45.81 6.10
CA ASP A 58 0.11 44.84 5.34
C ASP A 58 -1.33 44.70 5.89
N SER A 59 -1.69 45.51 6.87
CA SER A 59 -2.98 45.46 7.55
C SER A 59 -3.85 46.67 7.24
N SER A 60 -5.12 46.44 6.89
CA SER A 60 -6.13 47.49 6.67
C SER A 60 -7.38 47.18 7.47
N ILE A 61 -8.02 48.27 7.93
CA ILE A 61 -9.23 48.21 8.74
C ILE A 61 -10.26 49.16 8.11
N TYR A 62 -11.45 48.62 7.86
CA TYR A 62 -12.62 49.37 7.36
C TYR A 62 -13.71 49.27 8.42
N ALA A 63 -14.41 50.36 8.71
CA ALA A 63 -15.56 50.40 9.59
C ALA A 63 -16.45 51.62 9.29
N ASP A 64 -17.69 51.59 9.76
CA ASP A 64 -18.56 52.78 9.67
C ASP A 64 -18.07 53.88 10.64
N SER A 65 -17.56 53.48 11.82
CA SER A 65 -16.98 54.40 12.81
C SER A 65 -15.84 53.76 13.57
N ILE A 66 -14.78 54.54 13.84
CA ILE A 66 -13.66 54.14 14.66
C ILE A 66 -13.39 55.20 15.72
N GLU A 67 -13.40 54.76 16.97
CA GLU A 67 -12.99 55.57 18.12
C GLU A 67 -11.57 55.18 18.51
N TYR A 68 -10.64 56.13 18.43
CA TYR A 68 -9.22 55.86 18.65
C TYR A 68 -8.67 56.60 19.88
N PHE A 69 -8.10 55.84 20.80
CA PHE A 69 -7.44 56.31 22.02
C PHE A 69 -5.92 56.18 21.86
N GLU A 70 -5.28 57.26 21.50
CA GLU A 70 -3.84 57.30 21.18
C GLU A 70 -2.96 56.95 22.39
N ASP A 71 -3.38 57.35 23.59
CA ASP A 71 -2.65 57.06 24.85
C ASP A 71 -2.65 55.61 25.25
N GLN A 72 -3.66 54.85 24.78
CA GLN A 72 -3.83 53.43 25.04
C GLN A 72 -3.46 52.57 23.85
N ASP A 73 -3.06 53.15 22.70
CA ASP A 73 -2.93 52.48 21.42
C ASP A 73 -4.18 51.63 21.05
N ARG A 74 -5.36 52.06 21.47
CA ARG A 74 -6.63 51.31 21.39
C ARG A 74 -7.55 51.92 20.35
N ALA A 75 -8.11 51.04 19.50
CA ALA A 75 -9.12 51.41 18.55
C ALA A 75 -10.38 50.55 18.76
N VAL A 76 -11.56 51.21 18.82
CA VAL A 76 -12.86 50.57 18.85
C VAL A 76 -13.55 50.85 17.54
N ALA A 77 -13.65 49.87 16.66
CA ALA A 77 -14.37 49.94 15.40
C ALA A 77 -15.78 49.41 15.53
N THR A 78 -16.76 50.11 14.94
CA THR A 78 -18.15 49.72 15.02
C THR A 78 -18.85 49.89 13.67
N GLY A 79 -19.73 48.94 13.34
CA GLY A 79 -20.49 48.90 12.10
C GLY A 79 -19.63 48.43 10.91
N ASN A 80 -20.03 47.35 10.25
CA ASN A 80 -19.41 46.79 9.05
C ASN A 80 -17.88 46.68 9.13
N VAL A 81 -17.36 46.31 10.28
CA VAL A 81 -15.93 46.20 10.53
C VAL A 81 -15.32 45.11 9.67
N VAL A 82 -14.29 45.44 8.88
CA VAL A 82 -13.52 44.50 8.08
C VAL A 82 -12.03 44.75 8.33
N VAL A 83 -11.33 43.75 8.83
CA VAL A 83 -9.88 43.78 9.00
C VAL A 83 -9.24 42.81 8.03
N THR A 84 -8.26 43.27 7.25
CA THR A 84 -7.47 42.43 6.36
C THR A 84 -6.02 42.45 6.80
N GLN A 85 -5.36 41.28 6.72
CA GLN A 85 -3.92 41.15 6.95
C GLN A 85 -3.37 40.12 5.98
N GLY A 86 -2.66 40.57 4.95
CA GLY A 86 -2.23 39.71 3.84
C GLY A 86 -3.43 39.02 3.17
N ALA A 87 -3.45 37.70 3.15
CA ALA A 87 -4.56 36.89 2.61
C ALA A 87 -5.70 36.60 3.63
N ASN A 88 -5.50 36.97 4.90
CA ASN A 88 -6.50 36.72 5.95
C ASN A 88 -7.46 37.91 6.06
N ARG A 89 -8.73 37.60 6.31
CA ARG A 89 -9.79 38.60 6.44
C ARG A 89 -10.74 38.23 7.55
N ILE A 90 -11.11 39.20 8.39
CA ILE A 90 -12.15 39.07 9.40
C ILE A 90 -13.16 40.20 9.26
N ALA A 91 -14.44 39.88 9.25
CA ALA A 91 -15.55 40.80 9.33
C ALA A 91 -16.23 40.66 10.69
N ALA A 92 -16.69 41.77 11.27
CA ALA A 92 -17.36 41.78 12.59
C ALA A 92 -18.33 42.98 12.71
N ASP A 93 -19.27 42.90 13.63
CA ASP A 93 -20.13 44.04 13.93
C ASP A 93 -19.39 45.13 14.76
N ARG A 94 -18.47 44.64 15.60
CA ARG A 94 -17.62 45.49 16.43
C ARG A 94 -16.27 44.85 16.66
N ALA A 95 -15.21 45.65 16.66
CA ALA A 95 -13.87 45.22 17.04
C ALA A 95 -13.26 46.19 18.07
N ASP A 96 -12.59 45.65 19.07
CA ASP A 96 -11.84 46.35 20.09
C ASP A 96 -10.40 45.81 20.06
N PHE A 97 -9.44 46.57 19.60
CA PHE A 97 -8.07 46.07 19.38
C PHE A 97 -7.03 47.12 19.68
N ASN A 98 -5.85 46.61 20.02
CA ASN A 98 -4.68 47.42 20.26
C ASN A 98 -3.85 47.56 18.95
N THR A 99 -3.67 48.78 18.47
CA THR A 99 -3.01 49.09 17.18
C THR A 99 -1.52 48.83 17.16
N ARG A 100 -0.88 48.76 18.34
CA ARG A 100 0.54 48.47 18.47
C ARG A 100 0.82 46.97 18.52
N THR A 101 0.10 46.24 19.36
CA THR A 101 0.25 44.78 19.52
C THR A 101 -0.53 43.98 18.51
N GLN A 102 -1.49 44.57 17.82
CA GLN A 102 -2.43 43.92 16.89
C GLN A 102 -3.27 42.81 17.56
N LEU A 103 -3.42 42.86 18.89
CA LEU A 103 -4.29 41.99 19.65
C LEU A 103 -5.65 42.64 19.85
N GLY A 104 -6.72 41.82 19.94
CA GLY A 104 -8.05 42.39 20.11
C GLY A 104 -9.15 41.36 20.09
N THR A 105 -10.36 41.88 20.25
CA THR A 105 -11.60 41.11 20.31
C THR A 105 -12.56 41.58 19.22
N PHE A 106 -13.12 40.66 18.50
CA PHE A 106 -14.10 40.85 17.45
C PHE A 106 -15.40 40.21 17.86
N TYR A 107 -16.49 40.92 17.71
CA TYR A 107 -17.85 40.48 18.13
C TYR A 107 -18.70 40.19 16.87
N GLN A 108 -19.48 39.08 16.92
CA GLN A 108 -20.26 38.58 15.79
C GLN A 108 -19.38 38.46 14.53
N ALA A 109 -18.29 37.78 14.73
CA ALA A 109 -17.22 37.78 13.72
C ALA A 109 -17.28 36.57 12.79
N SER A 110 -16.93 36.79 11.52
CA SER A 110 -16.69 35.75 10.53
C SER A 110 -15.45 36.10 9.70
N GLY A 111 -14.73 35.09 9.21
CA GLY A 111 -13.50 35.37 8.49
C GLY A 111 -12.98 34.20 7.67
N ILE A 112 -11.92 34.51 6.94
CA ILE A 112 -11.18 33.57 6.10
C ILE A 112 -9.73 33.59 6.55
N ALA A 113 -9.17 32.41 6.82
CA ALA A 113 -7.76 32.23 7.10
C ALA A 113 -7.15 31.24 6.10
N THR A 114 -5.99 31.58 5.58
CA THR A 114 -5.23 30.70 4.68
C THR A 114 -4.34 29.77 5.50
N LEU A 115 -4.57 28.45 5.37
CA LEU A 115 -3.72 27.42 5.98
C LEU A 115 -2.71 26.92 4.95
N ARG A 116 -1.46 26.72 5.36
CA ARG A 116 -0.50 26.00 4.54
C ARG A 116 -0.79 24.52 4.61
N GLN A 117 -0.87 23.85 3.46
CA GLN A 117 -1.14 22.41 3.41
C GLN A 117 0.03 21.62 3.96
N ALA A 118 -0.27 20.80 4.98
CA ALA A 118 0.61 19.69 5.33
C ALA A 118 0.44 18.55 4.31
N PRO A 119 1.52 17.81 3.95
CA PRO A 119 1.40 16.65 3.06
C PRO A 119 0.46 15.62 3.66
N GLN A 120 -0.58 15.24 2.90
CA GLN A 120 -1.57 14.28 3.35
C GLN A 120 -0.93 12.90 3.50
N ARG A 121 -1.10 12.29 4.68
CA ARG A 121 -0.70 10.91 4.91
C ARG A 121 -1.70 9.94 4.28
N ALA A 122 -1.16 8.88 3.68
CA ALA A 122 -1.99 7.74 3.29
C ALA A 122 -2.66 7.16 4.55
N PRO A 123 -3.96 6.84 4.49
CA PRO A 123 -4.65 6.24 5.62
C PRO A 123 -4.04 4.87 5.93
N VAL A 124 -3.75 4.64 7.20
CA VAL A 124 -3.28 3.34 7.69
C VAL A 124 -4.46 2.37 7.68
N GLY A 125 -4.47 1.41 6.74
CA GLY A 125 -5.41 0.27 6.75
C GLY A 125 -6.87 0.56 6.38
N GLY A 126 -7.19 1.74 5.85
CA GLY A 126 -8.55 2.11 5.44
C GLY A 126 -8.80 2.05 3.94
N ILE A 127 -10.03 2.35 3.54
CA ILE A 127 -10.39 2.59 2.15
C ILE A 127 -9.55 3.78 1.67
N SER A 128 -8.69 3.57 0.67
CA SER A 128 -8.02 4.68 0.01
C SER A 128 -9.05 5.44 -0.83
N VAL A 129 -9.62 6.48 -0.25
CA VAL A 129 -10.40 7.47 -1.02
C VAL A 129 -9.39 8.44 -1.60
N PRO A 130 -9.32 8.62 -2.93
CA PRO A 130 -8.48 9.65 -3.51
C PRO A 130 -8.86 11.00 -2.90
N PRO A 131 -7.89 11.85 -2.51
CA PRO A 131 -8.22 13.18 -2.01
C PRO A 131 -8.99 13.98 -3.09
N PRO A 132 -9.87 14.91 -2.69
CA PRO A 132 -10.53 15.81 -3.63
C PRO A 132 -9.51 16.52 -4.53
N ALA A 133 -9.85 16.74 -5.79
CA ALA A 133 -8.92 17.28 -6.78
C ALA A 133 -8.54 18.76 -6.55
N SER A 134 -9.31 19.50 -5.75
CA SER A 134 -9.06 20.89 -5.38
C SER A 134 -9.13 21.03 -3.87
N LEU A 135 -7.98 21.13 -3.22
CA LEU A 135 -7.89 21.58 -1.84
C LEU A 135 -7.64 23.09 -1.88
N GLU A 136 -8.68 23.87 -1.68
CA GLU A 136 -8.51 25.27 -1.33
C GLU A 136 -7.93 25.32 0.09
N ASN A 137 -6.86 26.10 0.26
CA ASN A 137 -6.15 26.22 1.54
C ASN A 137 -6.85 27.20 2.50
N GLU A 138 -8.13 27.47 2.28
CA GLU A 138 -8.90 28.46 3.01
C GLU A 138 -9.77 27.79 4.07
N VAL A 139 -9.75 28.35 5.27
CA VAL A 139 -10.66 28.01 6.37
C VAL A 139 -11.55 29.19 6.64
N TYR A 140 -12.84 28.96 6.54
CA TYR A 140 -13.88 29.89 6.93
C TYR A 140 -14.22 29.64 8.41
N TYR A 141 -14.20 30.69 9.23
CA TYR A 141 -14.54 30.60 10.63
C TYR A 141 -15.57 31.68 11.01
N PHE A 142 -16.31 31.40 12.07
CA PHE A 142 -17.30 32.32 12.63
C PHE A 142 -17.45 32.12 14.12
N GLY A 143 -17.92 33.13 14.86
CA GLY A 143 -18.15 33.04 16.27
C GLY A 143 -18.78 34.30 16.83
N GLU A 144 -19.49 34.15 17.95
CA GLU A 144 -20.03 35.30 18.69
C GLU A 144 -18.91 36.24 19.17
N LYS A 145 -17.79 35.65 19.54
CA LYS A 145 -16.58 36.36 19.97
C LYS A 145 -15.32 35.69 19.45
N VAL A 146 -14.48 36.44 18.77
CA VAL A 146 -13.15 36.01 18.30
C VAL A 146 -12.11 36.88 18.98
N GLU A 147 -11.24 36.30 19.77
CA GLU A 147 -10.18 36.96 20.52
C GLU A 147 -8.82 36.59 19.93
N LYS A 148 -8.08 37.57 19.45
CA LYS A 148 -6.67 37.39 19.03
C LYS A 148 -5.80 37.57 20.25
N LEU A 149 -5.30 36.47 20.83
CA LEU A 149 -4.54 36.42 22.07
C LEU A 149 -3.02 36.50 21.84
N GLY A 150 -2.59 36.40 20.60
CA GLY A 150 -1.17 36.45 20.22
C GLY A 150 -1.01 36.44 18.69
N PRO A 151 0.22 36.56 18.15
CA PRO A 151 0.47 36.64 16.72
C PRO A 151 -0.17 35.49 15.93
N LYS A 152 -0.22 34.28 16.54
CA LYS A 152 -0.75 33.05 15.94
C LYS A 152 -1.77 32.33 16.83
N LYS A 153 -2.27 33.01 17.88
CA LYS A 153 -3.19 32.39 18.83
C LYS A 153 -4.52 33.11 18.87
N TYR A 154 -5.59 32.37 18.60
CA TYR A 154 -6.96 32.84 18.56
C TYR A 154 -7.85 32.00 19.48
N LYS A 155 -8.85 32.64 20.08
CA LYS A 155 -9.91 31.95 20.79
C LYS A 155 -11.26 32.38 20.20
N ILE A 156 -12.05 31.39 19.78
CA ILE A 156 -13.40 31.58 19.27
C ILE A 156 -14.36 31.02 20.28
N SER A 157 -15.33 31.81 20.72
CA SER A 157 -16.40 31.41 21.63
C SER A 157 -17.74 31.33 20.91
N ASN A 158 -18.49 30.26 21.16
CA ASN A 158 -19.76 29.95 20.48
C ASN A 158 -19.67 30.13 18.98
N GLY A 159 -18.83 29.31 18.37
CA GLY A 159 -18.53 29.46 16.95
C GLY A 159 -18.12 28.17 16.28
N GLY A 160 -17.64 28.28 15.07
CA GLY A 160 -17.23 27.12 14.28
C GLY A 160 -16.34 27.48 13.13
N PHE A 161 -15.99 26.44 12.37
CA PHE A 161 -15.20 26.59 11.16
C PHE A 161 -15.53 25.51 10.13
N SER A 162 -15.19 25.80 8.86
CA SER A 162 -15.32 24.89 7.73
C SER A 162 -14.23 25.19 6.67
N THR A 163 -13.83 24.19 5.92
CA THR A 163 -13.04 24.38 4.70
C THR A 163 -13.91 24.38 3.44
N CYS A 164 -15.23 24.33 3.59
CA CYS A 164 -16.18 24.41 2.50
C CYS A 164 -16.48 25.85 2.13
N VAL A 165 -16.72 26.09 0.84
CA VAL A 165 -17.12 27.41 0.35
C VAL A 165 -18.47 27.83 0.93
N GLN A 166 -18.53 29.08 1.41
CA GLN A 166 -19.73 29.71 1.95
C GLN A 166 -20.70 30.16 0.80
N PRO A 167 -22.00 30.40 1.07
CA PRO A 167 -22.63 30.49 2.39
C PRO A 167 -23.20 29.16 2.93
N THR A 168 -23.19 28.07 2.17
CA THR A 168 -23.77 26.79 2.58
C THR A 168 -22.70 25.71 2.60
N PRO A 169 -21.92 25.63 3.70
CA PRO A 169 -20.90 24.62 3.83
C PRO A 169 -21.53 23.22 3.86
N ARG A 170 -20.88 22.26 3.22
CA ARG A 170 -21.32 20.85 3.27
C ARG A 170 -21.04 20.20 4.61
N TRP A 171 -20.07 20.72 5.33
CA TRP A 171 -19.77 20.37 6.72
C TRP A 171 -19.28 21.61 7.45
N ASP A 172 -19.54 21.67 8.71
CA ASP A 172 -18.97 22.61 9.66
C ASP A 172 -18.73 21.92 11.00
N MET A 173 -17.78 22.45 11.74
CA MET A 173 -17.52 22.01 13.11
C MET A 173 -17.78 23.18 14.03
N THR A 174 -18.80 23.06 14.87
CA THR A 174 -19.16 24.05 15.88
C THR A 174 -18.68 23.62 17.25
N ALA A 175 -18.38 24.56 18.12
CA ALA A 175 -17.97 24.29 19.51
C ALA A 175 -18.24 25.48 20.40
N ASP A 176 -18.42 25.24 21.71
CA ASP A 176 -18.54 26.32 22.71
C ASP A 176 -17.25 27.14 22.78
N SER A 177 -16.12 26.49 22.66
CA SER A 177 -14.82 27.16 22.68
C SER A 177 -13.85 26.46 21.76
N ILE A 178 -13.21 27.25 20.87
CA ILE A 178 -12.13 26.83 19.97
C ILE A 178 -10.90 27.66 20.32
N VAL A 179 -9.82 27.03 20.73
CA VAL A 179 -8.52 27.67 20.90
C VAL A 179 -7.63 27.23 19.74
N LEU A 180 -7.44 28.10 18.77
CA LEU A 180 -6.56 27.90 17.63
C LEU A 180 -5.19 28.48 17.95
N ASN A 181 -4.17 27.64 18.00
CA ASN A 181 -2.77 28.05 18.08
C ASN A 181 -2.10 27.57 16.77
N ILE A 182 -2.02 28.47 15.79
CA ILE A 182 -1.46 28.16 14.47
C ILE A 182 -0.01 27.70 14.66
N ASP A 183 0.41 26.68 13.90
CA ASP A 183 1.70 25.98 13.98
C ASP A 183 1.89 25.08 15.23
N HIS A 184 0.89 24.99 16.11
CA HIS A 184 0.92 24.11 17.27
C HIS A 184 -0.30 23.20 17.35
N TYR A 185 -1.46 23.72 17.74
CA TYR A 185 -2.67 22.90 17.91
C TYR A 185 -3.95 23.73 17.87
N THR A 186 -5.05 23.03 17.58
CA THR A 186 -6.42 23.52 17.81
C THR A 186 -7.07 22.65 18.86
N PHE A 187 -7.65 23.28 19.89
CA PHE A 187 -8.36 22.63 20.98
C PHE A 187 -9.83 23.08 20.97
N LEU A 188 -10.76 22.13 20.90
CA LEU A 188 -12.19 22.38 20.90
C LEU A 188 -12.83 21.74 22.14
N ARG A 189 -13.80 22.43 22.72
CA ARG A 189 -14.67 21.90 23.79
C ARG A 189 -16.08 21.82 23.25
N GLN A 190 -16.75 20.69 23.54
CA GLN A 190 -18.13 20.40 23.12
C GLN A 190 -18.26 20.55 21.57
N ALA A 191 -17.36 19.93 20.85
CA ALA A 191 -17.33 20.01 19.39
C ALA A 191 -18.43 19.16 18.78
N LEU A 192 -19.15 19.71 17.81
CA LEU A 192 -20.19 19.05 17.03
C LEU A 192 -19.86 19.16 15.55
N LEU A 193 -19.64 18.03 14.92
CA LEU A 193 -19.48 17.94 13.47
C LEU A 193 -20.86 17.86 12.82
N ASN A 194 -21.20 18.83 12.02
CA ASN A 194 -22.42 18.87 11.22
C ASN A 194 -22.09 18.57 9.75
N VAL A 195 -22.94 17.80 9.10
CA VAL A 195 -22.90 17.55 7.65
C VAL A 195 -24.24 17.99 7.06
N LYS A 196 -24.23 19.01 6.23
CA LYS A 196 -25.45 19.67 5.72
C LYS A 196 -26.44 20.07 6.82
N GLY A 197 -25.93 20.58 7.93
CA GLY A 197 -26.72 20.99 9.07
C GLY A 197 -27.22 19.84 9.99
N VAL A 198 -26.93 18.58 9.64
CA VAL A 198 -27.26 17.42 10.49
C VAL A 198 -26.09 17.10 11.40
N PRO A 199 -26.29 17.05 12.74
CA PRO A 199 -25.25 16.69 13.68
C PRO A 199 -24.88 15.20 13.52
N MET A 200 -23.63 14.93 13.15
CA MET A 200 -23.14 13.58 12.87
C MET A 200 -22.24 13.01 13.96
N LEU A 201 -21.47 13.86 14.64
CA LEU A 201 -20.53 13.43 15.66
C LEU A 201 -20.36 14.50 16.73
N TYR A 202 -20.54 14.11 18.00
CA TYR A 202 -20.25 14.94 19.15
C TYR A 202 -18.97 14.50 19.86
N LEU A 203 -18.07 15.44 20.12
CA LEU A 203 -16.81 15.23 20.82
C LEU A 203 -16.74 16.19 22.01
N PRO A 204 -16.78 15.70 23.27
CA PRO A 204 -16.68 16.56 24.45
C PRO A 204 -15.41 17.41 24.46
N ILE A 205 -14.31 16.81 23.99
CA ILE A 205 -13.01 17.44 23.81
C ILE A 205 -12.42 16.94 22.48
N PHE A 206 -11.96 17.88 21.67
CA PHE A 206 -11.24 17.56 20.45
C PHE A 206 -9.94 18.35 20.38
N TYR A 207 -8.84 17.64 20.20
CA TYR A 207 -7.50 18.21 20.04
C TYR A 207 -6.97 17.89 18.67
N TYR A 208 -6.71 18.90 17.86
CA TYR A 208 -6.20 18.78 16.51
C TYR A 208 -4.91 19.58 16.34
N PRO A 209 -3.84 18.95 15.87
CA PRO A 209 -2.57 19.63 15.61
C PRO A 209 -2.62 20.45 14.32
N THR A 210 -2.11 21.68 14.37
CA THR A 210 -2.06 22.62 13.25
C THR A 210 -0.63 22.96 12.82
N THR A 211 0.34 22.07 13.12
CA THR A 211 1.74 22.28 12.78
C THR A 211 1.99 22.18 11.27
N GLU A 212 2.85 23.04 10.73
CA GLU A 212 3.29 23.03 9.31
C GLU A 212 3.92 21.70 8.90
N ASP A 213 4.58 20.99 9.80
CA ASP A 213 5.26 19.71 9.55
C ASP A 213 4.29 18.51 9.39
N GLY A 214 2.99 18.69 9.52
CA GLY A 214 1.97 17.64 9.40
C GLY A 214 2.09 16.49 10.39
N ARG A 215 2.92 16.62 11.43
CA ARG A 215 3.26 15.59 12.42
C ARG A 215 3.06 16.14 13.83
N ALA A 216 1.85 16.18 14.30
CA ALA A 216 1.60 16.63 15.67
C ALA A 216 0.88 15.56 16.48
N THR A 217 1.19 15.53 17.77
CA THR A 217 0.61 14.63 18.76
C THR A 217 -0.87 14.97 18.98
N GLY A 218 -1.73 13.94 18.99
CA GLY A 218 -3.16 14.12 19.26
C GLY A 218 -3.98 12.86 19.04
N PHE A 219 -5.23 12.91 19.48
CA PHE A 219 -6.20 11.88 19.20
C PHE A 219 -6.55 11.88 17.70
N LEU A 220 -6.55 10.70 17.11
CA LEU A 220 -7.15 10.50 15.80
C LEU A 220 -8.66 10.36 15.99
N ILE A 221 -9.41 10.72 14.96
CA ILE A 221 -10.88 10.65 15.05
C ILE A 221 -11.32 9.20 15.19
N PRO A 222 -12.20 8.92 16.17
CA PRO A 222 -12.74 7.59 16.38
C PRO A 222 -13.49 7.10 15.15
N THR A 223 -13.43 5.80 14.93
CA THR A 223 -14.06 5.17 13.76
C THR A 223 -15.08 4.14 14.22
N TYR A 224 -16.26 4.15 13.58
CA TYR A 224 -17.36 3.26 13.91
C TYR A 224 -17.65 2.27 12.81
N GLY A 225 -18.03 1.03 13.17
CA GLY A 225 -18.38 -0.01 12.23
C GLY A 225 -19.29 -1.08 12.79
N MET A 226 -19.69 -1.97 11.89
CA MET A 226 -20.53 -3.13 12.21
C MET A 226 -20.01 -4.38 11.52
N SER A 227 -20.01 -5.49 12.23
CA SER A 227 -19.66 -6.82 11.74
C SER A 227 -20.60 -7.85 12.34
N THR A 228 -20.92 -8.89 11.59
CA THR A 228 -21.75 -10.00 12.12
C THR A 228 -21.04 -10.74 13.24
N VAL A 229 -19.70 -10.84 13.17
CA VAL A 229 -18.85 -11.53 14.15
C VAL A 229 -18.48 -10.62 15.33
N ARG A 230 -18.06 -9.37 15.06
CA ARG A 230 -17.54 -8.47 16.09
C ARG A 230 -18.63 -7.61 16.75
N GLY A 231 -19.80 -7.51 16.13
CA GLY A 231 -20.87 -6.60 16.51
C GLY A 231 -20.54 -5.15 16.12
N GLN A 232 -20.98 -4.20 16.92
CA GLN A 232 -20.58 -2.80 16.79
C GLN A 232 -19.11 -2.67 17.16
N THR A 233 -18.38 -1.85 16.41
CA THR A 233 -16.95 -1.64 16.62
C THR A 233 -16.67 -0.16 16.74
N LEU A 234 -15.88 0.22 17.73
CA LEU A 234 -15.35 1.57 17.91
C LEU A 234 -13.84 1.50 18.01
N HIS A 235 -13.16 2.18 17.10
CA HIS A 235 -11.72 2.24 17.05
C HIS A 235 -11.25 3.62 17.47
N ASN A 236 -10.34 3.69 18.44
CA ASN A 236 -9.72 4.91 18.90
C ASN A 236 -8.21 4.81 18.72
N ALA A 237 -7.58 5.91 18.36
CA ALA A 237 -6.15 5.96 18.23
C ALA A 237 -5.61 7.31 18.74
N PHE A 238 -4.45 7.26 19.37
CA PHE A 238 -3.70 8.44 19.80
C PHE A 238 -2.34 8.44 19.08
N PHE A 239 -2.11 9.45 18.28
CA PHE A 239 -0.86 9.64 17.56
C PHE A 239 0.09 10.49 18.41
N TRP A 240 1.32 9.99 18.58
CA TRP A 240 2.40 10.66 19.31
C TRP A 240 3.56 10.95 18.37
N ALA A 241 3.75 12.22 18.01
CA ALA A 241 4.92 12.71 17.29
C ALA A 241 6.07 12.87 18.26
N ILE A 242 6.91 11.85 18.42
CA ILE A 242 8.05 11.86 19.36
C ILE A 242 9.08 12.91 18.92
N ASN A 243 9.47 12.89 17.64
CA ASN A 243 10.33 13.86 17.00
C ASN A 243 10.18 13.78 15.45
N ARG A 244 11.02 14.53 14.69
CA ARG A 244 10.95 14.55 13.22
C ARG A 244 11.17 13.18 12.57
N SER A 245 11.90 12.30 13.22
CA SER A 245 12.28 11.00 12.70
C SER A 245 11.53 9.83 13.31
N GLN A 246 10.71 10.06 14.35
CA GLN A 246 10.07 9.00 15.11
C GLN A 246 8.63 9.39 15.48
N ASP A 247 7.73 8.44 15.38
CA ASP A 247 6.37 8.58 15.88
C ASP A 247 5.83 7.25 16.43
N ALA A 248 4.80 7.34 17.24
CA ALA A 248 4.05 6.21 17.74
C ALA A 248 2.56 6.46 17.61
N THR A 249 1.77 5.39 17.51
CA THR A 249 0.31 5.44 17.56
C THR A 249 -0.17 4.42 18.58
N LEU A 250 -0.92 4.86 19.58
CA LEU A 250 -1.58 3.98 20.55
C LEU A 250 -2.98 3.67 20.03
N LEU A 251 -3.38 2.41 20.09
CA LEU A 251 -4.65 1.90 19.56
C LEU A 251 -5.50 1.35 20.70
N TYR A 252 -6.79 1.66 20.67
CA TYR A 252 -7.78 1.07 21.55
C TYR A 252 -9.06 0.78 20.76
N ASP A 253 -9.44 -0.50 20.71
CA ASP A 253 -10.59 -0.98 19.97
C ASP A 253 -11.62 -1.60 20.93
N TRP A 254 -12.88 -1.28 20.71
CA TRP A 254 -13.98 -1.90 21.41
C TRP A 254 -14.88 -2.65 20.42
N PHE A 255 -15.19 -3.90 20.76
CA PHE A 255 -16.06 -4.78 19.98
C PHE A 255 -17.21 -5.25 20.87
N SER A 256 -18.45 -4.89 20.54
CA SER A 256 -19.60 -5.17 21.41
C SER A 256 -19.82 -6.66 21.70
N LYS A 257 -19.54 -7.53 20.72
CA LYS A 257 -19.68 -9.00 20.85
C LYS A 257 -18.38 -9.68 21.26
N SER A 258 -17.22 -9.15 20.90
CA SER A 258 -15.99 -9.92 20.92
C SER A 258 -14.96 -9.44 21.95
N GLY A 259 -15.13 -8.29 22.60
CA GLY A 259 -14.21 -7.80 23.65
C GLY A 259 -13.48 -6.52 23.33
N THR A 260 -12.21 -6.42 23.72
CA THR A 260 -11.40 -5.20 23.55
C THR A 260 -10.03 -5.49 22.99
N GLY A 261 -9.53 -4.59 22.17
CA GLY A 261 -8.17 -4.62 21.62
C GLY A 261 -7.36 -3.42 22.05
N THR A 262 -6.10 -3.63 22.38
CA THR A 262 -5.12 -2.56 22.66
C THR A 262 -3.85 -2.80 21.89
N GLY A 263 -3.23 -1.72 21.41
CA GLY A 263 -2.02 -1.85 20.61
C GLY A 263 -1.19 -0.58 20.56
N ALA A 264 0.01 -0.74 20.00
CA ALA A 264 0.90 0.37 19.69
C ALA A 264 1.61 0.11 18.37
N GLU A 265 1.70 1.14 17.56
CA GLU A 265 2.53 1.19 16.37
C GLU A 265 3.68 2.17 16.63
N TYR A 266 4.90 1.78 16.29
CA TYR A 266 6.08 2.64 16.34
C TYR A 266 6.74 2.70 14.97
N ARG A 267 7.14 3.89 14.53
CA ARG A 267 7.82 4.12 13.26
C ARG A 267 9.02 5.04 13.45
N TYR A 268 10.08 4.75 12.70
CA TYR A 268 11.23 5.64 12.62
C TYR A 268 11.75 5.75 11.19
N ASN A 269 12.39 6.88 10.89
CA ASN A 269 13.11 7.13 9.65
C ASN A 269 14.36 7.94 9.98
N ALA A 270 15.50 7.27 10.04
CA ALA A 270 16.80 7.86 10.38
C ALA A 270 17.65 8.19 9.14
N GLY A 271 17.05 8.26 7.93
CA GLY A 271 17.70 8.61 6.68
C GLY A 271 17.44 7.62 5.55
N ARG A 272 18.13 7.79 4.41
CA ARG A 272 17.83 7.10 3.13
C ARG A 272 17.85 5.57 3.16
N ALA A 273 18.37 4.95 4.17
CA ALA A 273 18.51 3.50 4.24
C ALA A 273 18.29 2.95 5.65
N SER A 274 17.68 3.74 6.53
CA SER A 274 17.44 3.39 7.93
C SER A 274 16.03 3.82 8.31
N ASP A 275 15.09 2.90 8.13
CA ASP A 275 13.69 3.08 8.44
C ASP A 275 13.11 1.81 9.03
N GLY A 276 12.03 1.96 9.78
CA GLY A 276 11.34 0.81 10.36
C GLY A 276 9.99 1.17 10.92
N GLN A 277 9.14 0.15 10.95
CA GLN A 277 7.83 0.21 11.58
C GLN A 277 7.54 -1.09 12.29
N MET A 278 6.87 -1.00 13.44
CA MET A 278 6.47 -2.16 14.24
C MET A 278 5.13 -1.88 14.89
N THR A 279 4.21 -2.82 14.80
CA THR A 279 2.91 -2.79 15.45
C THR A 279 2.80 -4.00 16.36
N ALA A 280 2.50 -3.76 17.62
CA ALA A 280 2.11 -4.79 18.59
C ALA A 280 0.65 -4.56 18.98
N TYR A 281 -0.15 -5.61 18.98
CA TYR A 281 -1.58 -5.54 19.29
C TYR A 281 -2.00 -6.75 20.09
N MET A 282 -2.77 -6.50 21.15
CA MET A 282 -3.33 -7.50 22.05
C MET A 282 -4.86 -7.43 22.00
N LEU A 283 -5.50 -8.57 21.91
CA LEU A 283 -6.94 -8.73 21.95
C LEU A 283 -7.36 -9.55 23.16
N ASP A 284 -8.17 -8.97 24.03
CA ASP A 284 -8.89 -9.66 25.10
C ASP A 284 -10.27 -10.04 24.59
N GLN A 285 -10.40 -11.29 24.14
CA GLN A 285 -11.61 -11.79 23.52
C GLN A 285 -12.55 -12.39 24.57
N LYS A 286 -13.80 -12.00 24.54
CA LYS A 286 -14.88 -12.61 25.34
C LYS A 286 -15.36 -13.91 24.69
N ALA A 287 -15.89 -14.82 25.47
CA ALA A 287 -16.62 -15.97 24.93
C ALA A 287 -17.80 -15.50 24.08
N ALA A 288 -17.95 -16.06 22.89
CA ALA A 288 -19.01 -15.70 21.97
C ALA A 288 -19.46 -16.91 21.14
N THR A 289 -20.73 -16.91 20.74
CA THR A 289 -21.30 -17.90 19.82
C THR A 289 -21.54 -17.22 18.46
N TYR A 290 -21.05 -17.84 17.41
CA TYR A 290 -21.19 -17.37 16.03
C TYR A 290 -22.09 -18.30 15.22
N THR A 291 -22.89 -17.74 14.34
CA THR A 291 -23.69 -18.52 13.39
C THR A 291 -22.92 -18.61 12.07
N ASN A 292 -22.64 -19.81 11.65
CA ASN A 292 -21.99 -20.12 10.38
C ASN A 292 -22.93 -19.88 9.18
N SER A 293 -22.38 -19.90 7.97
CA SER A 293 -23.15 -19.71 6.74
C SER A 293 -24.16 -20.83 6.44
N ASP A 294 -23.96 -22.01 7.02
CA ASP A 294 -24.83 -23.18 6.93
C ASP A 294 -25.93 -23.21 8.02
N GLY A 295 -26.00 -22.16 8.87
CA GLY A 295 -26.93 -22.08 10.00
C GLY A 295 -26.46 -22.79 11.27
N SER A 296 -25.35 -23.52 11.23
CA SER A 296 -24.74 -24.11 12.42
C SER A 296 -24.17 -23.03 13.34
N THR A 297 -24.00 -23.34 14.63
CA THR A 297 -23.38 -22.45 15.59
C THR A 297 -22.02 -22.95 16.03
N SER A 298 -21.02 -22.07 16.11
CA SER A 298 -19.73 -22.36 16.72
C SER A 298 -19.52 -21.48 17.95
N ALA A 299 -19.18 -22.13 19.07
CA ALA A 299 -18.80 -21.45 20.31
C ALA A 299 -17.29 -21.19 20.30
N GLN A 300 -16.89 -19.98 20.62
CA GLN A 300 -15.50 -19.62 20.83
C GLN A 300 -15.30 -19.18 22.28
N SER A 301 -14.37 -19.84 22.96
CA SER A 301 -14.01 -19.49 24.34
C SER A 301 -13.32 -18.14 24.40
N GLY A 302 -13.45 -17.45 25.52
CA GLY A 302 -12.68 -16.25 25.80
C GLY A 302 -11.18 -16.56 25.82
N SER A 303 -10.39 -15.69 25.23
CA SER A 303 -8.94 -15.87 25.15
C SER A 303 -8.21 -14.55 24.99
N ARG A 304 -6.99 -14.49 25.46
CA ARG A 304 -6.08 -13.39 25.18
C ARG A 304 -5.14 -13.79 24.05
N SER A 305 -5.06 -12.97 23.03
CA SER A 305 -4.18 -13.20 21.89
C SER A 305 -3.44 -11.92 21.51
N TYR A 306 -2.28 -12.10 20.87
CA TYR A 306 -1.48 -10.98 20.43
C TYR A 306 -0.94 -11.18 19.02
N THR A 307 -0.68 -10.07 18.35
CA THR A 307 -0.02 -10.02 17.04
C THR A 307 1.12 -9.01 17.11
N VAL A 308 2.22 -9.36 16.44
CA VAL A 308 3.36 -8.45 16.25
C VAL A 308 3.68 -8.42 14.77
N ARG A 309 3.66 -7.25 14.17
CA ARG A 309 3.98 -7.04 12.75
C ARG A 309 4.94 -5.90 12.59
N GLY A 310 5.89 -6.05 11.69
CA GLY A 310 6.81 -4.96 11.42
C GLY A 310 7.89 -5.34 10.43
N ALA A 311 8.58 -4.30 9.99
CA ALA A 311 9.77 -4.41 9.15
C ALA A 311 10.76 -3.31 9.52
N VAL A 312 12.02 -3.68 9.50
CA VAL A 312 13.15 -2.79 9.77
C VAL A 312 14.14 -2.92 8.64
N ASN A 313 14.62 -1.80 8.15
CA ASN A 313 15.71 -1.69 7.20
C ASN A 313 16.74 -0.73 7.77
N GLN A 314 17.95 -1.20 7.99
CA GLN A 314 18.99 -0.45 8.70
C GLN A 314 20.31 -0.49 7.93
N ALA A 315 20.82 0.67 7.57
CA ALA A 315 22.19 0.80 7.09
C ALA A 315 23.17 0.58 8.24
N LEU A 316 24.18 -0.25 8.01
CA LEU A 316 25.26 -0.52 8.94
C LEU A 316 26.58 -0.01 8.38
N PRO A 317 27.61 0.22 9.23
CA PRO A 317 28.97 0.55 8.77
C PRO A 317 29.52 -0.49 7.80
N GLY A 318 30.49 -0.12 6.96
CA GLY A 318 31.15 -1.05 6.03
C GLY A 318 30.30 -1.53 4.83
N ARG A 319 29.27 -0.77 4.43
CA ARG A 319 28.33 -1.11 3.34
C ARG A 319 27.45 -2.32 3.62
N PHE A 320 27.28 -2.67 4.90
CA PHE A 320 26.31 -3.67 5.31
C PHE A 320 24.91 -3.08 5.45
N ARG A 321 23.91 -3.92 5.26
CA ARG A 321 22.51 -3.58 5.47
C ARG A 321 21.83 -4.72 6.23
N ALA A 322 21.22 -4.35 7.35
CA ALA A 322 20.35 -5.25 8.10
C ALA A 322 18.90 -5.03 7.71
N ARG A 323 18.15 -6.12 7.61
CA ARG A 323 16.71 -6.12 7.44
C ARG A 323 16.11 -7.12 8.40
N ALA A 324 15.00 -6.75 9.01
CA ALA A 324 14.21 -7.68 9.81
C ALA A 324 12.73 -7.51 9.46
N GLN A 325 12.00 -8.61 9.53
CA GLN A 325 10.55 -8.60 9.38
C GLN A 325 9.92 -9.55 10.39
N VAL A 326 8.76 -9.19 10.87
CA VAL A 326 7.94 -10.02 11.73
C VAL A 326 6.47 -9.90 11.29
N ASP A 327 5.83 -11.04 11.10
CA ASP A 327 4.38 -11.20 10.95
C ASP A 327 3.98 -12.39 11.82
N TYR A 328 3.80 -12.11 13.10
CA TYR A 328 3.55 -13.09 14.15
C TYR A 328 2.17 -12.91 14.75
N PHE A 329 1.48 -13.99 14.99
CA PHE A 329 0.24 -14.05 15.77
C PHE A 329 0.28 -15.24 16.72
N SER A 330 -0.29 -15.09 17.91
CA SER A 330 -0.35 -16.16 18.90
C SER A 330 -1.45 -17.19 18.59
N SER A 331 -2.53 -16.77 17.91
CA SER A 331 -3.68 -17.62 17.56
C SER A 331 -4.07 -17.42 16.10
N ILE A 332 -4.11 -18.53 15.34
CA ILE A 332 -4.57 -18.53 13.95
C ILE A 332 -6.06 -18.14 13.86
N VAL A 333 -6.87 -18.64 14.81
CA VAL A 333 -8.31 -18.33 14.87
C VAL A 333 -8.52 -16.85 15.03
N THR A 334 -7.81 -16.22 15.98
CA THR A 334 -7.90 -14.78 16.21
C THR A 334 -7.41 -13.99 15.00
N ASN A 335 -6.31 -14.38 14.38
CA ASN A 335 -5.81 -13.72 13.17
C ASN A 335 -6.83 -13.77 12.05
N GLN A 336 -7.46 -14.91 11.82
CA GLN A 336 -8.48 -15.06 10.78
C GLN A 336 -9.75 -14.27 11.09
N THR A 337 -10.20 -14.24 12.36
CA THR A 337 -11.45 -13.60 12.77
C THR A 337 -11.35 -12.07 12.81
N PHE A 338 -10.25 -11.54 13.33
CA PHE A 338 -10.13 -10.11 13.63
C PHE A 338 -9.34 -9.32 12.59
N ASN A 339 -8.66 -9.98 11.66
CA ASN A 339 -8.01 -9.25 10.59
C ASN A 339 -9.03 -8.61 9.65
N THR A 340 -8.87 -7.33 9.37
CA THR A 340 -9.77 -6.60 8.46
C THR A 340 -9.40 -6.79 7.00
N ASN A 341 -8.15 -7.12 6.72
CA ASN A 341 -7.70 -7.44 5.39
C ASN A 341 -7.97 -8.93 5.11
N PRO A 342 -8.79 -9.28 4.11
CA PRO A 342 -9.11 -10.66 3.79
C PRO A 342 -7.92 -11.50 3.37
N TYR A 343 -6.96 -10.90 2.67
CA TYR A 343 -5.73 -11.60 2.28
C TYR A 343 -4.88 -11.97 3.48
N ASP A 344 -4.83 -11.10 4.49
CA ASP A 344 -4.09 -11.35 5.73
C ASP A 344 -4.88 -12.30 6.64
N ALA A 345 -6.20 -12.19 6.69
CA ALA A 345 -7.06 -13.16 7.39
C ALA A 345 -6.94 -14.57 6.79
N GLY A 346 -6.82 -14.67 5.46
CA GLY A 346 -6.65 -15.94 4.75
C GLY A 346 -5.28 -16.58 4.93
N ARG A 347 -4.30 -15.91 5.50
CA ARG A 347 -2.97 -16.50 5.73
C ARG A 347 -2.99 -17.48 6.88
N ASN A 348 -2.58 -18.70 6.59
CA ASN A 348 -2.39 -19.76 7.59
C ASN A 348 -0.94 -19.89 8.05
N ARG A 349 -0.12 -18.84 7.90
CA ARG A 349 1.29 -18.85 8.26
C ARG A 349 1.69 -17.63 9.08
N ARG A 350 2.64 -17.81 9.98
CA ARG A 350 3.38 -16.75 10.67
C ARG A 350 4.84 -16.82 10.31
N THR A 351 5.48 -15.66 10.14
CA THR A 351 6.88 -15.57 9.72
C THR A 351 7.61 -14.52 10.52
N TYR A 352 8.87 -14.77 10.85
CA TYR A 352 9.77 -13.76 11.36
C TYR A 352 11.21 -14.10 10.99
N GLY A 353 12.01 -13.07 10.82
CA GLY A 353 13.39 -13.25 10.47
C GLY A 353 14.14 -11.95 10.29
N ALA A 354 15.45 -12.09 10.20
CA ALA A 354 16.37 -11.00 9.94
C ALA A 354 17.49 -11.46 9.01
N ASN A 355 17.98 -10.53 8.21
CA ASN A 355 19.17 -10.79 7.42
C ASN A 355 20.11 -9.59 7.42
N VAL A 356 21.41 -9.87 7.34
CA VAL A 356 22.47 -8.87 7.16
C VAL A 356 23.21 -9.18 5.87
N VAL A 357 23.21 -8.24 4.95
CA VAL A 357 23.87 -8.35 3.63
C VAL A 357 24.97 -7.32 3.53
N GLY A 358 26.15 -7.76 3.09
CA GLY A 358 27.27 -6.88 2.78
C GLY A 358 28.00 -7.30 1.50
N ASN A 359 28.55 -6.31 0.80
CA ASN A 359 29.32 -6.55 -0.43
C ASN A 359 30.75 -5.99 -0.22
N PHE A 360 31.75 -6.84 -0.46
CA PHE A 360 33.17 -6.46 -0.34
C PHE A 360 34.03 -7.20 -1.37
N SER A 361 34.92 -6.50 -2.02
CA SER A 361 35.91 -7.08 -2.95
C SER A 361 35.37 -8.09 -3.95
N GLY A 362 34.07 -7.94 -4.36
CA GLY A 362 33.43 -8.84 -5.29
C GLY A 362 32.79 -10.09 -4.68
N PHE A 363 32.74 -10.17 -3.37
CA PHE A 363 31.97 -11.12 -2.61
C PHE A 363 30.73 -10.47 -2.01
N ALA A 364 29.65 -11.22 -1.94
CA ALA A 364 28.45 -10.89 -1.19
C ALA A 364 28.34 -11.86 0.00
N LEU A 365 28.28 -11.29 1.20
CA LEU A 365 28.00 -12.05 2.43
C LEU A 365 26.55 -11.82 2.81
N ASN A 366 25.80 -12.88 3.08
CA ASN A 366 24.45 -12.82 3.61
C ASN A 366 24.34 -13.74 4.82
N GLY A 367 24.05 -13.13 5.98
CA GLY A 367 23.69 -13.86 7.20
C GLY A 367 22.17 -13.74 7.39
N THR A 368 21.49 -14.87 7.51
CA THR A 368 20.03 -14.94 7.64
C THR A 368 19.64 -15.76 8.85
N PHE A 369 18.64 -15.28 9.56
CA PHE A 369 17.83 -16.02 10.50
C PHE A 369 16.39 -15.90 10.04
N ASP A 370 15.71 -17.02 9.79
CA ASP A 370 14.31 -17.00 9.37
C ASP A 370 13.54 -18.19 9.94
N ARG A 371 12.26 -17.96 10.22
CA ARG A 371 11.34 -18.99 10.66
C ARG A 371 9.95 -18.72 10.08
N THR A 372 9.40 -19.74 9.47
CA THR A 372 8.02 -19.75 8.95
C THR A 372 7.32 -20.97 9.52
N GLU A 373 6.13 -20.75 10.08
CA GLU A 373 5.26 -21.79 10.57
C GLU A 373 3.94 -21.77 9.85
N TRP A 374 3.55 -22.88 9.23
CA TRP A 374 2.30 -23.08 8.51
C TRP A 374 1.32 -23.92 9.33
N PHE A 375 0.15 -23.41 9.55
CA PHE A 375 -0.91 -24.07 10.28
C PHE A 375 -1.76 -24.91 9.31
N ASN A 376 -1.82 -26.23 9.58
CA ASN A 376 -2.71 -27.15 8.86
C ASN A 376 -4.07 -27.20 9.54
N THR A 377 -4.08 -27.09 10.88
CA THR A 377 -5.28 -26.98 11.72
C THR A 377 -5.04 -25.92 12.80
N THR A 378 -5.94 -25.83 13.79
CA THR A 378 -5.75 -24.93 14.95
C THR A 378 -4.52 -25.25 15.78
N THR A 379 -4.11 -26.51 15.82
CA THR A 379 -3.00 -27.01 16.65
C THR A 379 -1.87 -27.58 15.80
N SER A 380 -2.17 -28.27 14.69
CA SER A 380 -1.14 -28.87 13.85
C SER A 380 -0.48 -27.84 12.95
N SER A 381 0.86 -27.78 13.03
CA SER A 381 1.67 -26.87 12.22
C SER A 381 2.97 -27.50 11.75
N GLY A 382 3.49 -26.98 10.63
CA GLY A 382 4.82 -27.27 10.10
C GLY A 382 5.72 -26.06 10.20
N VAL A 383 6.90 -26.22 10.77
CA VAL A 383 7.91 -25.17 10.91
C VAL A 383 9.05 -25.42 9.93
N VAL A 384 9.43 -24.39 9.20
CA VAL A 384 10.63 -24.38 8.35
C VAL A 384 11.39 -23.07 8.57
N GLY A 385 12.71 -23.13 8.46
CA GLY A 385 13.55 -21.94 8.62
C GLY A 385 15.04 -22.26 8.62
N SER A 386 15.78 -21.26 9.02
CA SER A 386 17.23 -21.37 9.22
C SER A 386 17.71 -20.53 10.40
N SER A 387 18.54 -21.13 11.27
CA SER A 387 19.02 -20.48 12.49
C SER A 387 20.46 -20.88 12.88
N PRO A 388 21.53 -20.27 12.33
CA PRO A 388 21.59 -19.29 11.22
C PRO A 388 21.78 -19.94 9.84
N ARG A 389 21.70 -19.12 8.78
CA ARG A 389 22.23 -19.42 7.45
C ARG A 389 23.25 -18.33 7.08
N LEU A 390 24.46 -18.71 6.77
CA LEU A 390 25.53 -17.84 6.33
C LEU A 390 25.88 -18.21 4.89
N THR A 391 25.75 -17.27 3.96
CA THR A 391 26.04 -17.51 2.55
C THR A 391 27.08 -16.52 2.06
N LEU A 392 28.18 -17.01 1.50
CA LEU A 392 29.20 -16.23 0.83
C LEU A 392 29.15 -16.54 -0.67
N THR A 393 28.88 -15.51 -1.47
CA THR A 393 28.77 -15.65 -2.93
C THR A 393 29.81 -14.76 -3.63
N ARG A 394 30.59 -15.37 -4.51
CA ARG A 394 31.39 -14.67 -5.50
C ARG A 394 30.60 -14.64 -6.82
N SER A 395 30.24 -13.47 -7.28
CA SER A 395 29.58 -13.30 -8.59
C SER A 395 30.50 -13.73 -9.73
N ASP A 396 29.90 -14.19 -10.81
CA ASP A 396 30.63 -14.56 -12.05
C ASP A 396 31.49 -13.38 -12.54
N ARG A 397 32.80 -13.61 -12.63
CA ARG A 397 33.77 -12.65 -13.19
C ARG A 397 34.69 -13.36 -14.15
N PRO A 398 35.22 -12.66 -15.16
CA PRO A 398 36.24 -13.24 -16.05
C PRO A 398 37.37 -13.84 -15.22
N LEU A 399 37.78 -15.07 -15.55
CA LEU A 399 38.83 -15.78 -14.82
C LEU A 399 40.18 -15.06 -14.94
N PHE A 400 40.44 -14.52 -16.15
CA PHE A 400 41.60 -13.67 -16.45
C PHE A 400 41.13 -12.44 -17.24
N SER A 401 41.96 -11.40 -17.30
CA SER A 401 41.72 -10.21 -18.11
C SER A 401 41.46 -10.64 -19.56
N ARG A 402 40.33 -10.23 -20.16
CA ARG A 402 39.83 -10.58 -21.49
C ARG A 402 39.48 -12.06 -21.72
N SER A 403 39.42 -12.89 -20.66
CA SER A 403 39.01 -14.28 -20.80
C SER A 403 37.50 -14.36 -21.09
N PRO A 404 37.09 -15.22 -22.05
CA PRO A 404 35.64 -15.52 -22.23
C PRO A 404 35.11 -16.46 -21.17
N ILE A 405 35.97 -16.96 -20.26
CA ILE A 405 35.60 -17.89 -19.21
C ILE A 405 35.33 -17.08 -17.91
N TYR A 406 34.18 -17.33 -17.29
CA TYR A 406 33.78 -16.71 -16.04
C TYR A 406 33.84 -17.74 -14.95
N PHE A 407 34.23 -17.31 -13.76
CA PHE A 407 34.21 -18.12 -12.51
C PHE A 407 33.35 -17.45 -11.46
N GLY A 408 32.49 -18.24 -10.84
CA GLY A 408 31.70 -17.91 -9.68
C GLY A 408 31.75 -19.02 -8.65
N ALA A 409 31.39 -18.71 -7.41
CA ALA A 409 31.31 -19.71 -6.34
C ALA A 409 30.32 -19.28 -5.25
N THR A 410 29.64 -20.23 -4.67
CA THR A 410 28.82 -20.03 -3.46
C THR A 410 29.28 -21.00 -2.38
N ALA A 411 29.40 -20.51 -1.15
CA ALA A 411 29.60 -21.31 0.04
C ALA A 411 28.52 -20.96 1.06
N GLU A 412 27.94 -21.97 1.70
CA GLU A 412 26.86 -21.82 2.68
C GLU A 412 27.16 -22.68 3.91
N TYR A 413 26.91 -22.10 5.09
CA TYR A 413 26.69 -22.83 6.31
C TYR A 413 25.26 -22.54 6.78
N ALA A 414 24.48 -23.57 7.10
CA ALA A 414 23.11 -23.39 7.58
C ALA A 414 22.76 -24.43 8.65
N HIS A 415 22.13 -23.98 9.72
CA HIS A 415 21.31 -24.87 10.55
C HIS A 415 19.87 -24.70 10.06
N LEU A 416 19.31 -25.77 9.49
CA LEU A 416 18.00 -25.78 8.84
C LEU A 416 16.97 -26.38 9.79
N ASP A 417 15.90 -25.65 10.05
CA ASP A 417 14.78 -26.11 10.87
C ASP A 417 13.70 -26.72 9.98
N ARG A 418 13.26 -27.94 10.29
CA ARG A 418 12.07 -28.57 9.72
C ARG A 418 11.39 -29.43 10.75
N GLN A 419 10.29 -28.93 11.31
CA GLN A 419 9.59 -29.55 12.43
C GLN A 419 8.09 -29.67 12.13
N THR A 420 7.46 -30.70 12.64
CA THR A 420 6.00 -30.82 12.71
C THR A 420 5.60 -30.72 14.17
N ARG A 421 4.60 -29.92 14.48
CA ARG A 421 4.13 -29.65 15.84
C ARG A 421 2.62 -29.88 15.95
N ASP A 422 2.20 -30.26 17.14
CA ASP A 422 0.80 -30.25 17.56
C ASP A 422 0.70 -29.43 18.86
N GLY A 423 0.23 -28.19 18.72
CA GLY A 423 0.38 -27.15 19.74
C GLY A 423 1.86 -26.89 20.05
N ASP A 424 2.21 -26.96 21.33
CA ASP A 424 3.62 -26.82 21.77
C ASP A 424 4.42 -28.11 21.66
N ARG A 425 3.75 -29.26 21.43
CA ARG A 425 4.41 -30.56 21.34
C ARG A 425 5.11 -30.73 20.00
N LEU A 426 6.39 -31.09 20.03
CA LEU A 426 7.17 -31.53 18.88
C LEU A 426 6.77 -32.94 18.49
N VAL A 427 6.26 -33.14 17.27
CA VAL A 427 5.82 -34.46 16.76
C VAL A 427 6.92 -35.10 15.91
N ASP A 428 7.57 -34.32 15.04
CA ASP A 428 8.65 -34.77 14.17
C ASP A 428 9.70 -33.66 14.04
N ASP A 429 10.99 -34.02 14.08
CA ASP A 429 12.11 -33.09 13.95
C ASP A 429 13.12 -33.56 12.91
N ARG A 430 13.13 -32.95 11.77
CA ARG A 430 14.05 -33.20 10.65
C ARG A 430 15.12 -32.13 10.52
N SER A 431 15.30 -31.28 11.53
CA SER A 431 16.28 -30.20 11.52
C SER A 431 17.71 -30.77 11.46
N LEU A 432 18.59 -30.06 10.73
CA LEU A 432 19.98 -30.48 10.56
C LEU A 432 20.93 -29.32 10.24
N GLY A 433 22.21 -29.52 10.47
CA GLY A 433 23.28 -28.67 9.99
C GLY A 433 23.70 -29.06 8.57
N ARG A 434 23.93 -28.04 7.71
CA ARG A 434 24.39 -28.19 6.32
C ARG A 434 25.57 -27.28 6.02
N ILE A 435 26.62 -27.83 5.38
CA ILE A 435 27.67 -27.04 4.73
C ILE A 435 27.60 -27.34 3.24
N ASP A 436 27.49 -26.32 2.41
CA ASP A 436 27.38 -26.48 0.96
C ASP A 436 28.38 -25.59 0.24
N VAL A 437 29.09 -26.13 -0.75
CA VAL A 437 30.05 -25.40 -1.59
C VAL A 437 29.77 -25.70 -3.05
N ALA A 438 29.57 -24.65 -3.83
CA ALA A 438 29.20 -24.77 -5.25
C ALA A 438 30.02 -23.82 -6.16
N PRO A 439 31.24 -24.17 -6.54
CA PRO A 439 31.98 -23.45 -7.60
C PRO A 439 31.39 -23.74 -8.98
N GLN A 440 31.46 -22.73 -9.86
CA GLN A 440 30.98 -22.83 -11.22
C GLN A 440 31.88 -22.10 -12.21
N ILE A 441 31.95 -22.65 -13.41
CA ILE A 441 32.64 -22.07 -14.60
C ILE A 441 31.57 -21.87 -15.66
N ARG A 442 31.54 -20.67 -16.23
CA ARG A 442 30.59 -20.30 -17.28
C ARG A 442 31.35 -19.85 -18.52
N TYR A 443 30.95 -20.37 -19.69
CA TYR A 443 31.48 -20.01 -20.97
C TYR A 443 30.34 -19.62 -21.93
N PRO A 444 30.17 -18.30 -22.24
CA PRO A 444 29.23 -17.82 -23.25
C PRO A 444 29.89 -17.86 -24.61
N PHE A 445 29.44 -18.75 -25.47
CA PHE A 445 29.89 -18.82 -26.86
C PHE A 445 29.06 -17.85 -27.73
N LYS A 446 29.72 -16.87 -28.35
CA LYS A 446 29.10 -15.80 -29.14
C LYS A 446 29.73 -15.64 -30.52
N ARG A 447 30.42 -16.67 -31.04
CA ARG A 447 31.14 -16.56 -32.29
C ARG A 447 30.22 -16.43 -33.52
N TRP A 448 29.05 -17.05 -33.47
CA TRP A 448 28.08 -17.03 -34.57
C TRP A 448 26.92 -16.05 -34.22
N PRO A 449 26.62 -15.10 -35.13
CA PRO A 449 25.60 -14.09 -34.84
C PRO A 449 24.18 -14.65 -34.80
N PHE A 450 23.94 -15.83 -35.34
CA PHE A 450 22.63 -16.48 -35.41
C PHE A 450 22.41 -17.51 -34.30
N LEU A 451 23.45 -17.84 -33.51
CA LEU A 451 23.38 -18.85 -32.45
C LEU A 451 24.10 -18.37 -31.20
N THR A 452 23.42 -18.43 -30.08
CA THR A 452 24.00 -18.15 -28.74
C THR A 452 24.00 -19.44 -27.92
N VAL A 453 25.16 -19.79 -27.37
CA VAL A 453 25.30 -20.92 -26.46
C VAL A 453 25.90 -20.44 -25.15
N ASN A 454 25.21 -20.65 -24.03
CA ASN A 454 25.73 -20.41 -22.71
C ASN A 454 25.94 -21.76 -22.00
N SER A 455 27.17 -22.08 -21.69
CA SER A 455 27.52 -23.32 -20.99
C SER A 455 27.98 -23.00 -19.59
N THR A 456 27.46 -23.72 -18.60
CA THR A 456 27.87 -23.63 -17.19
C THR A 456 28.17 -25.03 -16.68
N LEU A 457 29.36 -25.22 -16.17
CA LEU A 457 29.74 -26.41 -15.42
C LEU A 457 29.85 -26.01 -13.94
N SER A 458 29.09 -26.67 -13.07
CA SER A 458 29.16 -26.49 -11.62
C SER A 458 29.49 -27.80 -10.95
N PHE A 459 30.31 -27.73 -9.93
CA PHE A 459 30.52 -28.79 -8.96
C PHE A 459 29.82 -28.39 -7.68
N ARG A 460 29.18 -29.32 -6.97
CA ARG A 460 28.58 -29.07 -5.66
C ARG A 460 28.99 -30.18 -4.71
N GLU A 461 29.41 -29.76 -3.54
CA GLU A 461 29.65 -30.64 -2.38
C GLU A 461 28.86 -30.14 -1.20
N THR A 462 28.11 -31.05 -0.58
CA THR A 462 27.22 -30.75 0.52
C THR A 462 27.43 -31.78 1.65
N PHE A 463 27.75 -31.31 2.85
CA PHE A 463 27.84 -32.08 4.07
C PHE A 463 26.58 -31.83 4.92
N TYR A 464 25.99 -32.92 5.41
CA TYR A 464 24.83 -32.93 6.31
C TYR A 464 25.18 -33.60 7.63
N THR A 465 24.72 -33.02 8.74
CA THR A 465 24.95 -33.57 10.08
C THR A 465 24.06 -34.77 10.42
N ARG A 466 22.93 -34.93 9.72
CA ARG A 466 21.94 -36.00 9.92
C ARG A 466 21.56 -36.64 8.60
N SER A 467 21.13 -37.89 8.63
CA SER A 467 20.72 -38.64 7.45
C SER A 467 19.46 -39.47 7.68
N LEU A 468 18.81 -39.90 6.59
CA LEU A 468 17.74 -40.89 6.63
C LEU A 468 18.32 -42.29 6.85
N ASP A 469 17.56 -43.15 7.55
CA ASP A 469 17.88 -44.58 7.64
C ASP A 469 17.64 -45.26 6.28
N PRO A 470 18.66 -45.83 5.62
CA PRO A 470 18.49 -46.47 4.33
C PRO A 470 17.62 -47.74 4.39
N LYS A 471 17.37 -48.28 5.57
CA LYS A 471 16.49 -49.44 5.79
C LYS A 471 15.04 -49.08 5.95
N ASP A 472 14.75 -47.80 6.22
CA ASP A 472 13.39 -47.31 6.36
C ASP A 472 12.87 -46.80 4.99
N THR A 473 12.11 -47.65 4.32
CA THR A 473 11.50 -47.31 3.02
C THR A 473 10.46 -46.19 3.09
N THR A 474 9.98 -45.87 4.31
CA THR A 474 9.02 -44.76 4.51
C THR A 474 9.74 -43.40 4.60
N GLY A 475 11.02 -43.38 4.84
CA GLY A 475 11.82 -42.16 5.02
C GLY A 475 11.43 -41.35 6.28
N ALA A 476 10.86 -42.03 7.30
CA ALA A 476 10.44 -41.41 8.53
C ALA A 476 11.58 -41.33 9.56
N THR A 477 12.48 -42.32 9.55
CA THR A 477 13.55 -42.47 10.54
C THR A 477 14.76 -41.62 10.20
N ILE A 478 15.15 -40.73 11.12
CA ILE A 478 16.36 -39.91 11.01
C ILE A 478 17.43 -40.42 11.94
N LEU A 479 18.64 -40.53 11.41
CA LEU A 479 19.84 -40.95 12.14
C LEU A 479 20.74 -39.73 12.37
N ASP A 480 21.32 -39.64 13.56
CA ASP A 480 22.40 -38.69 13.89
C ASP A 480 23.75 -39.12 13.29
N GLN A 481 23.72 -39.44 12.02
CA GLN A 481 24.89 -39.83 11.21
C GLN A 481 25.06 -38.87 10.07
N SER A 482 26.26 -38.34 9.92
CA SER A 482 26.58 -37.44 8.81
C SER A 482 26.57 -38.15 7.47
N VAL A 483 26.25 -37.40 6.44
CA VAL A 483 26.33 -37.85 5.04
C VAL A 483 26.93 -36.73 4.19
N ASN A 484 27.81 -37.13 3.26
CA ASN A 484 28.40 -36.24 2.28
C ASN A 484 27.85 -36.55 0.89
N ARG A 485 27.57 -35.51 0.14
CA ARG A 485 27.01 -35.55 -1.22
C ARG A 485 27.83 -34.67 -2.15
N HIS A 486 28.24 -35.21 -3.28
CA HIS A 486 28.85 -34.41 -4.33
C HIS A 486 28.35 -34.80 -5.71
N TYR A 487 28.33 -33.84 -6.61
CA TYR A 487 27.93 -34.05 -8.00
C TYR A 487 28.35 -32.89 -8.91
N PHE A 488 28.37 -33.16 -10.20
CA PHE A 488 28.55 -32.16 -11.25
C PHE A 488 27.24 -31.90 -11.97
N THR A 489 26.99 -30.62 -12.31
CA THR A 489 25.90 -30.22 -13.20
C THR A 489 26.47 -29.48 -14.41
N LEU A 490 26.16 -29.97 -15.59
CA LEU A 490 26.41 -29.30 -16.84
C LEU A 490 25.08 -28.71 -17.33
N LEU A 491 25.06 -27.40 -17.52
CA LEU A 491 23.93 -26.66 -18.11
C LEU A 491 24.44 -26.09 -19.46
N ALA A 492 23.73 -26.35 -20.55
CA ALA A 492 23.95 -25.73 -21.84
C ALA A 492 22.64 -25.16 -22.38
N GLN A 493 22.62 -23.86 -22.58
CA GLN A 493 21.49 -23.12 -23.13
C GLN A 493 21.81 -22.70 -24.55
N VAL A 494 21.06 -23.20 -25.50
CA VAL A 494 21.20 -22.92 -26.92
C VAL A 494 19.98 -22.11 -27.37
N LEU A 495 20.22 -20.95 -27.96
CA LEU A 495 19.19 -20.09 -28.54
C LEU A 495 19.49 -19.83 -30.00
N GLY A 496 18.54 -20.13 -30.87
CA GLY A 496 18.64 -19.93 -32.32
C GLY A 496 18.77 -21.22 -33.11
N PRO A 497 18.84 -21.12 -34.44
CA PRO A 497 18.86 -19.88 -35.22
C PRO A 497 17.58 -19.08 -35.10
N VAL A 498 17.71 -17.73 -35.06
CA VAL A 498 16.59 -16.82 -34.99
C VAL A 498 16.12 -16.48 -36.40
N PHE A 499 14.89 -16.87 -36.72
CA PHE A 499 14.25 -16.52 -37.99
C PHE A 499 13.45 -15.23 -37.82
N THR A 500 13.64 -14.30 -38.76
CA THR A 500 12.97 -12.99 -38.66
C THR A 500 12.30 -12.64 -39.99
N ARG A 501 11.06 -12.21 -39.94
CA ARG A 501 10.33 -11.65 -41.07
C ARG A 501 9.77 -10.27 -40.71
N VAL A 502 9.90 -9.31 -41.59
CA VAL A 502 9.40 -7.96 -41.46
C VAL A 502 8.42 -7.66 -42.59
N TRP A 503 7.27 -7.09 -42.24
CA TRP A 503 6.29 -6.59 -43.20
C TRP A 503 6.17 -5.07 -43.02
N ASN A 504 6.19 -4.37 -44.17
CA ASN A 504 5.90 -2.94 -44.20
C ASN A 504 4.40 -2.75 -44.45
N THR A 505 3.76 -2.00 -43.58
CA THR A 505 2.31 -1.77 -43.62
C THR A 505 2.02 -0.29 -43.37
N PRO A 506 2.50 0.62 -44.26
CA PRO A 506 2.44 2.06 -44.01
C PRO A 506 1.03 2.60 -43.87
N ASP A 507 0.04 1.98 -44.54
CA ASP A 507 -1.37 2.38 -44.52
C ASP A 507 -2.19 1.71 -43.41
N ASN A 508 -1.54 0.92 -42.56
CA ASN A 508 -2.19 0.29 -41.42
C ASN A 508 -2.26 1.28 -40.26
N GLY A 509 -3.45 1.67 -39.87
CA GLY A 509 -3.66 2.62 -38.75
C GLY A 509 -3.13 2.17 -37.40
N TYR A 510 -2.75 0.89 -37.23
CA TYR A 510 -2.19 0.32 -36.01
C TYR A 510 -0.66 0.40 -35.95
N ALA A 511 0.04 0.02 -37.04
CA ALA A 511 1.51 -0.03 -37.09
C ALA A 511 2.06 0.13 -38.49
N GLU A 512 3.14 0.88 -38.65
CA GLU A 512 3.84 1.09 -39.92
C GLU A 512 4.57 -0.17 -40.38
N LYS A 513 5.00 -1.01 -39.45
CA LYS A 513 5.72 -2.26 -39.69
C LYS A 513 5.39 -3.29 -38.65
N PHE A 514 5.34 -4.55 -39.07
CA PHE A 514 5.32 -5.70 -38.18
C PHE A 514 6.61 -6.51 -38.35
N LYS A 515 7.07 -7.06 -37.22
CA LYS A 515 8.22 -7.99 -37.23
C LYS A 515 7.78 -9.25 -36.46
N HIS A 516 7.97 -10.42 -37.06
CA HIS A 516 7.83 -11.71 -36.43
C HIS A 516 9.21 -12.34 -36.25
N THR A 517 9.52 -12.84 -35.06
CA THR A 517 10.71 -13.64 -34.80
C THR A 517 10.30 -15.02 -34.29
N ILE A 518 10.93 -16.04 -34.82
CA ILE A 518 10.83 -17.42 -34.36
C ILE A 518 12.18 -17.79 -33.75
N GLU A 519 12.17 -18.09 -32.45
CA GLU A 519 13.36 -18.33 -31.64
C GLU A 519 13.29 -19.73 -31.03
N PRO A 520 13.75 -20.79 -31.76
CA PRO A 520 13.90 -22.12 -31.18
C PRO A 520 14.97 -22.09 -30.10
N TYR A 521 14.76 -22.85 -29.03
CA TYR A 521 15.75 -23.01 -27.98
C TYR A 521 15.81 -24.43 -27.44
N LEU A 522 16.98 -24.78 -26.92
CA LEU A 522 17.25 -26.05 -26.24
C LEU A 522 18.06 -25.75 -24.97
N ASN A 523 17.55 -26.17 -23.83
CA ASN A 523 18.27 -26.17 -22.57
C ASN A 523 18.58 -27.62 -22.19
N LEU A 524 19.84 -27.96 -22.15
CA LEU A 524 20.33 -29.27 -21.68
C LEU A 524 20.85 -29.09 -20.25
N GLN A 525 20.39 -29.94 -19.34
CA GLN A 525 20.94 -30.04 -18.00
C GLN A 525 21.26 -31.48 -17.69
N ARG A 526 22.53 -31.77 -17.41
CA ARG A 526 23.01 -33.09 -16.99
C ARG A 526 23.47 -33.00 -15.54
N THR A 527 22.94 -33.85 -14.68
CA THR A 527 23.43 -34.04 -13.30
C THR A 527 24.09 -35.41 -13.22
N SER A 528 25.31 -35.48 -12.69
CA SER A 528 26.03 -36.75 -12.49
C SER A 528 25.35 -37.63 -11.44
N ALA A 529 25.83 -38.85 -11.26
CA ALA A 529 25.40 -39.70 -10.15
C ALA A 529 25.63 -38.99 -8.80
N ILE A 530 24.73 -39.22 -7.86
CA ILE A 530 24.79 -38.71 -6.50
C ILE A 530 24.86 -39.93 -5.57
N SER A 531 25.98 -40.07 -4.86
CA SER A 531 26.13 -41.14 -3.85
C SER A 531 25.27 -40.85 -2.63
N GLY A 532 24.68 -41.89 -2.05
CA GLY A 532 23.90 -41.77 -0.82
C GLY A 532 22.61 -40.93 -0.95
N TYR A 533 22.04 -40.81 -2.17
CA TYR A 533 20.84 -40.02 -2.43
C TYR A 533 19.66 -40.35 -1.51
N ASP A 534 19.47 -41.64 -1.19
CA ASP A 534 18.38 -42.13 -0.35
C ASP A 534 18.59 -41.82 1.15
N ARG A 535 19.80 -41.40 1.53
CA ARG A 535 20.14 -40.97 2.89
C ARG A 535 19.93 -39.47 3.13
N ILE A 536 19.62 -38.67 2.11
CA ILE A 536 19.56 -37.24 2.22
C ILE A 536 18.19 -36.80 2.73
N VAL A 537 18.18 -36.09 3.87
CA VAL A 537 16.97 -35.42 4.38
C VAL A 537 16.67 -34.21 3.50
N LYS A 538 15.52 -34.22 2.84
CA LYS A 538 15.11 -33.15 1.89
C LYS A 538 14.39 -32.03 2.65
N ILE A 539 15.07 -30.89 2.84
CA ILE A 539 14.53 -29.72 3.53
C ILE A 539 14.13 -28.62 2.52
N ASP A 540 15.04 -28.27 1.62
CA ASP A 540 14.81 -27.20 0.65
C ASP A 540 15.15 -27.64 -0.80
N GLY A 541 15.06 -26.72 -1.75
CA GLY A 541 15.34 -26.99 -3.15
C GLY A 541 16.79 -27.42 -3.45
N THR A 542 17.75 -27.08 -2.58
CA THR A 542 19.14 -27.54 -2.71
C THR A 542 19.21 -29.05 -2.53
N ASP A 543 18.37 -29.63 -1.70
CA ASP A 543 18.36 -31.05 -1.36
C ASP A 543 17.59 -31.90 -2.37
N GLN A 544 16.64 -31.28 -3.09
CA GLN A 544 15.75 -31.94 -4.04
C GLN A 544 16.39 -32.07 -5.44
N VAL A 545 17.61 -32.60 -5.51
CA VAL A 545 18.33 -32.79 -6.78
C VAL A 545 18.42 -34.28 -7.10
N LEU A 546 17.91 -34.68 -8.25
CA LEU A 546 17.99 -36.04 -8.74
C LEU A 546 19.29 -36.25 -9.53
N GLY A 547 20.12 -37.22 -9.12
CA GLY A 547 21.34 -37.60 -9.81
C GLY A 547 21.10 -38.52 -11.01
N SER A 548 22.15 -38.76 -11.80
CA SER A 548 22.19 -39.62 -12.99
C SER A 548 21.13 -39.26 -14.04
N THR A 549 20.66 -38.02 -14.09
CA THR A 549 19.60 -37.58 -14.97
C THR A 549 20.06 -36.51 -15.97
N THR A 550 19.50 -36.56 -17.15
CA THR A 550 19.63 -35.49 -18.16
C THR A 550 18.24 -34.98 -18.49
N SER A 551 18.05 -33.68 -18.47
CA SER A 551 16.85 -33.06 -19.00
C SER A 551 17.14 -32.24 -20.24
N TYR A 552 16.28 -32.37 -21.23
CA TYR A 552 16.30 -31.62 -22.49
C TYR A 552 15.02 -30.82 -22.56
N GLN A 553 15.07 -29.55 -22.20
CA GLN A 553 13.95 -28.64 -22.41
C GLN A 553 14.08 -28.00 -23.77
N TYR A 554 13.14 -28.23 -24.63
CA TYR A 554 13.05 -27.62 -25.95
C TYR A 554 11.79 -26.84 -26.13
N GLY A 555 11.85 -25.83 -26.97
CA GLY A 555 10.70 -24.99 -27.25
C GLY A 555 10.96 -23.97 -28.34
N VAL A 556 9.92 -23.22 -28.62
CA VAL A 556 9.91 -22.15 -29.61
C VAL A 556 9.23 -20.92 -29.04
N ASN A 557 9.91 -19.78 -29.09
CA ASN A 557 9.32 -18.48 -28.82
C ASN A 557 8.95 -17.82 -30.15
N ASN A 558 7.68 -17.54 -30.35
CA ASN A 558 7.18 -16.72 -31.44
C ASN A 558 6.89 -15.33 -30.89
N ARG A 559 7.60 -14.31 -31.37
CA ARG A 559 7.45 -12.92 -30.92
C ARG A 559 6.98 -12.05 -32.07
N PHE A 560 5.95 -11.28 -31.81
CA PHE A 560 5.39 -10.31 -32.74
C PHE A 560 5.63 -8.91 -32.22
N TYR A 561 6.25 -8.09 -33.06
CA TYR A 561 6.51 -6.69 -32.78
C TYR A 561 5.74 -5.80 -33.76
N ALA A 562 5.25 -4.68 -33.27
CA ALA A 562 4.63 -3.64 -34.07
C ALA A 562 5.41 -2.33 -33.88
N LYS A 563 5.82 -1.70 -34.98
CA LYS A 563 6.43 -0.37 -34.95
C LYS A 563 5.33 0.67 -34.98
N ARG A 564 5.12 1.36 -33.86
CA ARG A 564 4.04 2.32 -33.64
C ARG A 564 4.59 3.68 -33.23
N LYS A 565 3.84 4.74 -33.56
CA LYS A 565 4.11 6.08 -33.02
C LYS A 565 3.68 6.13 -31.56
N VAL A 566 4.62 6.47 -30.66
CA VAL A 566 4.37 6.76 -29.25
C VAL A 566 4.80 8.21 -29.01
N GLY A 567 3.83 9.11 -28.96
CA GLY A 567 4.12 10.52 -29.02
C GLY A 567 4.68 10.93 -30.39
N THR A 568 5.84 11.56 -30.43
CA THR A 568 6.52 12.00 -31.65
C THR A 568 7.49 10.96 -32.23
N THR A 569 7.80 9.88 -31.54
CA THR A 569 8.80 8.87 -31.95
C THR A 569 8.15 7.55 -32.34
N ALA A 570 8.66 6.91 -33.40
CA ALA A 570 8.24 5.57 -33.79
C ALA A 570 9.10 4.52 -33.09
N GLN A 571 8.47 3.66 -32.26
CA GLN A 571 9.13 2.63 -31.48
C GLN A 571 8.59 1.24 -31.82
N ALA A 572 9.47 0.25 -31.84
CA ALA A 572 9.08 -1.15 -31.96
C ALA A 572 8.66 -1.67 -30.57
N GLN A 573 7.43 -2.14 -30.45
CA GLN A 573 6.88 -2.73 -29.23
C GLN A 573 6.51 -4.19 -29.48
N GLU A 574 6.82 -5.07 -28.52
CA GLU A 574 6.36 -6.44 -28.55
C GLU A 574 4.85 -6.47 -28.23
N VAL A 575 4.05 -6.99 -29.16
CA VAL A 575 2.58 -7.01 -29.06
C VAL A 575 2.01 -8.40 -28.77
N ALA A 576 2.75 -9.46 -29.12
CA ALA A 576 2.39 -10.82 -28.76
C ALA A 576 3.62 -11.71 -28.63
N VAL A 577 3.57 -12.64 -27.69
CA VAL A 577 4.52 -13.75 -27.53
C VAL A 577 3.73 -15.03 -27.34
N LEU A 578 4.03 -16.02 -28.16
CA LEU A 578 3.56 -17.39 -27.99
C LEU A 578 4.78 -18.28 -27.77
N GLN A 579 4.84 -18.89 -26.60
CA GLN A 579 5.88 -19.85 -26.26
C GLN A 579 5.27 -21.24 -26.13
N VAL A 580 5.87 -22.23 -26.77
CA VAL A 580 5.54 -23.64 -26.59
C VAL A 580 6.80 -24.35 -26.12
N SER A 581 6.68 -25.13 -25.05
CA SER A 581 7.81 -25.82 -24.45
C SER A 581 7.44 -27.18 -23.88
N GLN A 582 8.42 -28.07 -23.90
CA GLN A 582 8.34 -29.39 -23.27
C GLN A 582 9.74 -29.79 -22.79
N THR A 583 9.81 -30.65 -21.79
CA THR A 583 11.06 -31.24 -21.30
C THR A 583 11.01 -32.74 -21.37
N TYR A 584 12.04 -33.33 -21.91
CA TYR A 584 12.31 -34.77 -21.85
C TYR A 584 13.34 -35.05 -20.74
N TYR A 585 13.08 -36.06 -19.93
CA TYR A 585 13.96 -36.51 -18.82
C TYR A 585 14.39 -37.94 -19.08
N THR A 586 15.67 -38.23 -18.87
CA THR A 586 16.20 -39.61 -18.97
C THR A 586 15.74 -40.46 -17.76
N ASP A 587 15.44 -39.83 -16.65
CA ASP A 587 14.79 -40.42 -15.47
C ASP A 587 13.41 -39.80 -15.25
N ALA A 588 12.37 -40.62 -15.33
CA ALA A 588 10.99 -40.18 -15.20
C ALA A 588 10.68 -39.46 -13.87
N ARG A 589 11.40 -39.78 -12.78
CA ARG A 589 11.23 -39.15 -11.46
C ARG A 589 11.53 -37.67 -11.48
N ALA A 590 12.39 -37.19 -12.40
CA ALA A 590 12.72 -35.78 -12.54
C ALA A 590 11.51 -34.93 -12.94
N SER A 591 10.53 -35.52 -13.64
CA SER A 591 9.29 -34.81 -13.99
C SER A 591 8.46 -34.38 -12.79
N GLN A 592 8.60 -35.04 -11.66
CA GLN A 592 7.82 -34.76 -10.44
C GLN A 592 8.35 -33.59 -9.64
N VAL A 593 9.61 -33.20 -9.85
CA VAL A 593 10.31 -32.16 -9.11
C VAL A 593 10.71 -30.95 -9.95
N ASP A 594 10.29 -30.89 -11.22
CA ASP A 594 10.61 -29.78 -12.10
C ASP A 594 9.74 -28.55 -11.82
N PRO A 595 10.30 -27.44 -11.27
CA PRO A 595 9.52 -26.26 -10.89
C PRO A 595 8.99 -25.42 -12.05
N ARG A 596 9.43 -25.72 -13.29
CA ARG A 596 8.99 -24.99 -14.49
C ARG A 596 7.53 -25.27 -14.86
N TYR A 597 6.98 -26.39 -14.37
CA TYR A 597 5.61 -26.79 -14.63
C TYR A 597 4.81 -26.76 -13.32
N SER A 598 3.75 -25.97 -13.29
CA SER A 598 2.96 -25.75 -12.08
C SER A 598 2.31 -27.01 -11.50
N THR A 599 2.16 -28.04 -12.33
CA THR A 599 1.51 -29.30 -11.97
C THR A 599 2.49 -30.48 -11.78
N SER A 600 3.78 -30.27 -11.91
CA SER A 600 4.77 -31.35 -11.84
C SER A 600 4.78 -32.06 -10.48
N THR A 601 4.81 -31.32 -9.40
CA THR A 601 4.85 -31.85 -8.03
C THR A 601 3.56 -32.52 -7.58
N ASN A 602 2.45 -32.23 -8.27
CA ASN A 602 1.11 -32.67 -7.89
C ASN A 602 0.61 -33.86 -8.70
N ALA A 603 1.32 -34.24 -9.76
CA ALA A 603 0.87 -35.28 -10.68
C ALA A 603 1.35 -36.68 -10.34
N GLY A 604 1.44 -37.10 -9.12
CA GLY A 604 1.67 -38.45 -8.57
C GLY A 604 2.37 -39.56 -9.40
N ALA A 605 2.37 -39.45 -10.72
CA ALA A 605 2.93 -40.42 -11.66
C ALA A 605 4.12 -39.86 -12.44
N ALA A 606 5.29 -40.45 -12.28
CA ALA A 606 6.48 -40.12 -13.02
C ALA A 606 6.33 -40.36 -14.51
N ASN A 607 6.92 -39.50 -15.34
CA ASN A 607 6.93 -39.61 -16.80
C ASN A 607 8.24 -39.01 -17.35
N ASN A 608 8.77 -39.63 -18.45
CA ASN A 608 9.94 -39.09 -19.12
C ASN A 608 9.66 -37.75 -19.82
N PHE A 609 8.42 -37.41 -20.08
CA PHE A 609 8.02 -36.12 -20.67
C PHE A 609 7.25 -35.28 -19.65
N SER A 610 7.58 -34.00 -19.57
CA SER A 610 6.75 -33.00 -18.91
C SER A 610 5.42 -32.81 -19.65
N PRO A 611 4.44 -32.14 -19.05
CA PRO A 611 3.36 -31.54 -19.82
C PRO A 611 3.92 -30.66 -20.94
N ILE A 612 3.18 -30.55 -22.04
CA ILE A 612 3.42 -29.49 -23.02
C ILE A 612 2.85 -28.19 -22.43
N ALA A 613 3.71 -27.21 -22.22
CA ALA A 613 3.30 -25.90 -21.73
C ALA A 613 3.18 -24.93 -22.91
N VAL A 614 2.06 -24.24 -22.97
CA VAL A 614 1.77 -23.17 -23.92
C VAL A 614 1.54 -21.89 -23.16
N ASP A 615 2.41 -20.90 -23.33
CA ASP A 615 2.32 -19.59 -22.74
C ASP A 615 2.03 -18.55 -23.82
N LEU A 616 0.96 -17.80 -23.67
CA LEU A 616 0.56 -16.70 -24.54
C LEU A 616 0.54 -15.39 -23.79
N ARG A 617 1.20 -14.37 -24.33
CA ARG A 617 1.08 -12.99 -23.86
C ARG A 617 0.72 -12.10 -25.05
N VAL A 618 -0.32 -11.29 -24.88
CA VAL A 618 -0.80 -10.36 -25.92
C VAL A 618 -0.98 -8.97 -25.31
N MET A 619 -0.30 -7.99 -25.91
CA MET A 619 -0.35 -6.58 -25.50
C MET A 619 -0.61 -5.71 -26.75
N PRO A 620 -1.83 -5.73 -27.30
CA PRO A 620 -2.13 -5.02 -28.55
C PRO A 620 -2.04 -3.51 -28.37
N THR A 621 -2.25 -3.03 -27.16
CA THR A 621 -2.12 -1.62 -26.77
C THR A 621 -1.52 -1.52 -25.37
N THR A 622 -1.15 -0.32 -24.95
CA THR A 622 -0.76 -0.03 -23.56
C THR A 622 -1.91 -0.18 -22.57
N LEU A 623 -3.14 -0.29 -23.07
CA LEU A 623 -4.36 -0.36 -22.26
C LEU A 623 -4.73 -1.80 -21.90
N LEU A 624 -4.29 -2.78 -22.69
CA LEU A 624 -4.69 -4.19 -22.54
C LEU A 624 -3.46 -5.10 -22.54
N ASN A 625 -3.34 -5.91 -21.48
CA ASN A 625 -2.38 -6.99 -21.38
C ASN A 625 -3.13 -8.27 -21.01
N VAL A 626 -2.98 -9.30 -21.82
CA VAL A 626 -3.56 -10.63 -21.60
C VAL A 626 -2.45 -11.65 -21.54
N THR A 627 -2.45 -12.50 -20.53
CA THR A 627 -1.57 -13.66 -20.41
C THR A 627 -2.42 -14.90 -20.24
N ALA A 628 -2.06 -15.97 -20.93
CA ALA A 628 -2.68 -17.27 -20.77
C ALA A 628 -1.61 -18.35 -20.72
N ARG A 629 -1.86 -19.39 -19.92
CA ARG A 629 -1.01 -20.57 -19.83
C ARG A 629 -1.87 -21.82 -19.83
N ALA A 630 -1.48 -22.79 -20.62
CA ALA A 630 -2.10 -24.12 -20.65
C ALA A 630 -1.03 -25.21 -20.51
N GLU A 631 -1.35 -26.27 -19.78
CA GLU A 631 -0.50 -27.46 -19.66
C GLU A 631 -1.28 -28.69 -20.13
N VAL A 632 -0.77 -29.36 -21.16
CA VAL A 632 -1.36 -30.56 -21.76
C VAL A 632 -0.55 -31.78 -21.34
N ASP A 633 -1.21 -32.78 -20.77
CA ASP A 633 -0.56 -34.06 -20.44
C ASP A 633 -0.07 -34.77 -21.70
N SER A 634 1.21 -35.13 -21.68
CA SER A 634 1.84 -35.76 -22.85
C SER A 634 1.47 -37.24 -23.07
N ARG A 635 0.93 -37.94 -22.05
CA ARG A 635 0.51 -39.35 -22.12
C ARG A 635 -0.90 -39.51 -22.60
N TYR A 636 -1.80 -38.71 -22.02
CA TYR A 636 -3.24 -38.83 -22.25
C TYR A 636 -3.77 -37.80 -23.22
N HIS A 637 -2.92 -36.85 -23.67
CA HIS A 637 -3.29 -35.75 -24.58
C HIS A 637 -4.47 -34.92 -24.07
N LYS A 638 -4.60 -34.82 -22.73
CA LYS A 638 -5.67 -34.10 -22.06
C LYS A 638 -5.12 -32.81 -21.42
N LEU A 639 -5.91 -31.77 -21.43
CA LEU A 639 -5.60 -30.50 -20.77
C LEU A 639 -5.60 -30.72 -19.25
N ARG A 640 -4.48 -30.45 -18.58
CA ARG A 640 -4.33 -30.49 -17.12
C ARG A 640 -4.81 -29.21 -16.47
N THR A 641 -4.28 -28.10 -16.93
CA THR A 641 -4.60 -26.78 -16.38
C THR A 641 -4.69 -25.77 -17.52
N ILE A 642 -5.54 -24.78 -17.27
CA ILE A 642 -5.58 -23.57 -18.08
C ILE A 642 -5.77 -22.38 -17.15
N SER A 643 -5.04 -21.31 -17.40
CA SER A 643 -5.21 -20.05 -16.69
C SER A 643 -5.10 -18.89 -17.66
N ALA A 644 -5.84 -17.83 -17.38
CA ALA A 644 -5.79 -16.59 -18.14
C ALA A 644 -5.89 -15.39 -17.18
N ASN A 645 -5.09 -14.36 -17.45
CA ASN A 645 -5.14 -13.10 -16.75
C ASN A 645 -5.24 -11.97 -17.76
N ALA A 646 -6.17 -11.06 -17.55
CA ALA A 646 -6.34 -9.86 -18.36
C ALA A 646 -6.25 -8.62 -17.48
N ASN A 647 -5.45 -7.65 -17.89
CA ASN A 647 -5.34 -6.35 -17.25
C ASN A 647 -5.75 -5.26 -18.24
N ILE A 648 -6.72 -4.47 -17.86
CA ILE A 648 -7.25 -3.34 -18.62
C ILE A 648 -6.97 -2.07 -17.82
N ASN A 649 -6.33 -1.10 -18.45
CA ASN A 649 -6.01 0.19 -17.83
C ASN A 649 -6.32 1.34 -18.78
N VAL A 650 -7.43 2.03 -18.55
CA VAL A 650 -7.89 3.16 -19.36
C VAL A 650 -7.67 4.45 -18.62
N GLN A 651 -6.55 5.11 -18.88
CA GLN A 651 -6.26 6.49 -18.44
C GLN A 651 -6.60 6.80 -16.97
N GLN A 652 -6.29 5.92 -16.06
CA GLN A 652 -6.63 6.02 -14.64
C GLN A 652 -8.13 6.04 -14.32
N ARG A 653 -9.01 5.89 -15.31
CA ARG A 653 -10.47 5.86 -15.10
C ARG A 653 -11.00 4.46 -14.83
N LEU A 654 -10.50 3.49 -15.59
CA LEU A 654 -10.85 2.09 -15.43
C LEU A 654 -9.57 1.27 -15.33
N GLN A 655 -9.41 0.59 -14.20
CA GLN A 655 -8.37 -0.40 -14.00
C GLN A 655 -9.06 -1.69 -13.61
N THR A 656 -8.94 -2.71 -14.45
CA THR A 656 -9.58 -4.01 -14.20
C THR A 656 -8.55 -5.11 -14.41
N ALA A 657 -8.42 -5.98 -13.42
CA ALA A 657 -7.68 -7.23 -13.51
C ALA A 657 -8.66 -8.40 -13.36
N ILE A 658 -8.63 -9.31 -14.31
CA ILE A 658 -9.44 -10.52 -14.32
C ILE A 658 -8.49 -11.70 -14.38
N GLY A 659 -8.56 -12.60 -13.42
CA GLY A 659 -7.83 -13.85 -13.37
C GLY A 659 -8.79 -15.03 -13.36
N TRP A 660 -8.51 -15.99 -14.21
CA TRP A 660 -9.28 -17.23 -14.29
C TRP A 660 -8.32 -18.42 -14.32
N SER A 661 -8.62 -19.47 -13.54
CA SER A 661 -7.81 -20.68 -13.50
C SER A 661 -8.70 -21.91 -13.34
N HIS A 662 -8.33 -22.97 -14.04
CA HIS A 662 -9.06 -24.24 -14.00
C HIS A 662 -8.09 -25.42 -14.06
N LYS A 663 -8.16 -26.33 -13.07
CA LYS A 663 -7.59 -27.67 -13.10
C LYS A 663 -8.66 -28.66 -13.54
N LEU A 664 -8.39 -29.40 -14.60
CA LEU A 664 -9.38 -30.30 -15.21
C LEU A 664 -9.24 -31.72 -14.68
N TYR A 665 -10.38 -32.43 -14.63
CA TYR A 665 -10.41 -33.84 -14.23
C TYR A 665 -9.79 -34.74 -15.30
N ILE A 666 -8.83 -35.60 -14.89
CA ILE A 666 -8.23 -36.63 -15.76
C ILE A 666 -8.27 -37.95 -15.00
N LYS A 667 -9.14 -38.84 -15.42
CA LYS A 667 -9.43 -40.14 -14.76
C LYS A 667 -8.15 -40.97 -14.55
N GLU A 668 -7.29 -40.98 -15.53
CA GLU A 668 -6.08 -41.82 -15.57
C GLU A 668 -4.90 -41.23 -14.84
N LEU A 669 -4.99 -39.99 -14.40
CA LEU A 669 -3.85 -39.27 -13.80
C LEU A 669 -4.09 -39.09 -12.30
N PRO A 670 -3.28 -39.70 -11.42
CA PRO A 670 -3.33 -39.50 -9.99
C PRO A 670 -3.27 -38.01 -9.63
N TYR A 671 -3.91 -37.59 -8.55
CA TYR A 671 -4.18 -36.20 -8.14
C TYR A 671 -5.29 -35.53 -8.97
N PHE A 672 -5.27 -35.62 -10.31
CA PHE A 672 -6.30 -35.04 -11.18
C PHE A 672 -7.58 -35.91 -11.26
N ASN A 673 -7.52 -37.13 -10.81
CA ASN A 673 -8.68 -38.04 -10.70
C ASN A 673 -9.46 -37.89 -9.38
N ASP A 674 -9.02 -37.02 -8.48
CA ASP A 674 -9.73 -36.69 -7.26
C ASP A 674 -10.31 -35.26 -7.35
N LYS A 675 -11.62 -35.14 -7.27
CA LYS A 675 -12.33 -33.85 -7.31
C LYS A 675 -11.93 -32.90 -6.18
N ALA A 676 -11.47 -33.42 -5.04
CA ALA A 676 -11.01 -32.60 -3.92
C ALA A 676 -9.76 -31.77 -4.24
N ASN A 677 -8.94 -32.25 -5.17
CA ASN A 677 -7.70 -31.59 -5.61
C ASN A 677 -7.89 -30.63 -6.79
N LEU A 678 -9.10 -30.59 -7.36
CA LEU A 678 -9.39 -29.72 -8.50
C LEU A 678 -9.81 -28.34 -8.02
N ASP A 679 -9.51 -27.36 -8.84
CA ASP A 679 -9.91 -25.98 -8.61
C ASP A 679 -10.44 -25.32 -9.88
N HIS A 680 -11.37 -24.38 -9.71
CA HIS A 680 -11.88 -23.55 -10.78
C HIS A 680 -12.25 -22.19 -10.21
N TYR A 681 -11.36 -21.22 -10.36
CA TYR A 681 -11.47 -19.92 -9.73
C TYR A 681 -11.60 -18.77 -10.73
N LEU A 682 -12.40 -17.79 -10.35
CA LEU A 682 -12.48 -16.50 -11.00
C LEU A 682 -12.14 -15.41 -9.98
N ASN A 683 -11.15 -14.59 -10.31
CA ASN A 683 -10.75 -13.42 -9.54
C ASN A 683 -10.96 -12.17 -10.38
N VAL A 684 -11.66 -11.19 -9.84
CA VAL A 684 -11.89 -9.90 -10.51
C VAL A 684 -11.52 -8.79 -9.54
N THR A 685 -10.73 -7.84 -10.00
CA THR A 685 -10.48 -6.59 -9.30
C THR A 685 -10.70 -5.47 -10.28
N SER A 686 -11.59 -4.54 -9.95
CA SER A 686 -11.93 -3.42 -10.82
C SER A 686 -11.98 -2.12 -10.02
N SER A 687 -11.39 -1.09 -10.57
CA SER A 687 -11.47 0.28 -10.08
C SER A 687 -11.98 1.16 -11.20
N LEU A 688 -13.11 1.80 -10.97
CA LEU A 688 -13.73 2.74 -11.90
C LEU A 688 -13.85 4.09 -11.21
N SER A 689 -13.41 5.16 -11.86
CA SER A 689 -13.58 6.53 -11.36
C SER A 689 -13.86 7.52 -12.49
N THR A 690 -14.55 8.60 -12.16
CA THR A 690 -14.72 9.75 -13.06
C THR A 690 -13.39 10.46 -13.26
N ARG A 691 -13.27 11.24 -14.35
CA ARG A 691 -12.04 11.98 -14.69
C ARG A 691 -11.65 12.98 -13.60
N ASP A 692 -12.62 13.60 -12.98
CA ASP A 692 -12.48 14.56 -11.89
C ASP A 692 -12.36 13.87 -10.51
N ARG A 693 -12.38 12.52 -10.46
CA ARG A 693 -12.35 11.69 -9.25
C ARG A 693 -13.45 12.03 -8.24
N ARG A 694 -14.56 12.61 -8.70
CA ARG A 694 -15.72 12.86 -7.84
C ARG A 694 -16.43 11.58 -7.42
N TYR A 695 -16.56 10.64 -8.34
CA TYR A 695 -17.20 9.36 -8.09
C TYR A 695 -16.25 8.23 -8.43
N GLY A 696 -16.32 7.16 -7.66
CA GLY A 696 -15.61 5.95 -8.00
C GLY A 696 -16.16 4.74 -7.28
N VAL A 697 -15.90 3.58 -7.88
CA VAL A 697 -16.26 2.27 -7.35
C VAL A 697 -15.04 1.36 -7.49
N ASN A 698 -14.65 0.73 -6.39
CA ASN A 698 -13.67 -0.35 -6.39
C ASN A 698 -14.40 -1.63 -6.04
N HIS A 699 -14.18 -2.66 -6.84
CA HIS A 699 -14.80 -3.96 -6.64
C HIS A 699 -13.75 -5.06 -6.73
N SER A 700 -13.76 -6.00 -5.80
CA SER A 700 -12.97 -7.21 -5.86
C SER A 700 -13.84 -8.42 -5.53
N LEU A 701 -13.63 -9.50 -6.28
CA LEU A 701 -14.41 -10.71 -6.21
C LEU A 701 -13.48 -11.92 -6.35
N ASN A 702 -13.61 -12.91 -5.46
CA ASN A 702 -13.02 -14.23 -5.58
C ASN A 702 -14.15 -15.25 -5.53
N TYR A 703 -14.33 -15.99 -6.62
CA TYR A 703 -15.41 -16.95 -6.78
C TYR A 703 -14.86 -18.34 -7.13
N ASP A 704 -15.25 -19.34 -6.35
CA ASP A 704 -15.02 -20.74 -6.64
C ASP A 704 -16.14 -21.25 -7.53
N ILE A 705 -15.87 -21.43 -8.82
CA ILE A 705 -16.85 -21.86 -9.81
C ILE A 705 -17.19 -23.33 -9.57
N LEU A 706 -16.21 -24.16 -9.17
CA LEU A 706 -16.40 -25.58 -8.93
C LEU A 706 -17.41 -25.85 -7.81
N LYS A 707 -17.30 -25.07 -6.72
CA LYS A 707 -18.18 -25.19 -5.56
C LYS A 707 -19.36 -24.21 -5.60
N SER A 708 -19.47 -23.39 -6.64
CA SER A 708 -20.48 -22.32 -6.77
C SER A 708 -20.50 -21.39 -5.55
N THR A 709 -19.33 -21.10 -4.99
CA THR A 709 -19.20 -20.38 -3.73
C THR A 709 -18.47 -19.05 -3.92
N LEU A 710 -19.10 -17.97 -3.44
CA LEU A 710 -18.48 -16.67 -3.33
C LEU A 710 -17.57 -16.65 -2.10
N LEU A 711 -16.25 -16.81 -2.31
CA LEU A 711 -15.25 -16.84 -1.25
C LEU A 711 -15.06 -15.47 -0.61
N GLN A 712 -14.99 -14.44 -1.45
CA GLN A 712 -14.75 -13.07 -1.02
C GLN A 712 -15.39 -12.09 -1.98
N GLN A 713 -16.00 -11.06 -1.43
CA GLN A 713 -16.43 -9.87 -2.15
C GLN A 713 -16.08 -8.62 -1.33
N ARG A 714 -15.51 -7.64 -1.98
CA ARG A 714 -15.30 -6.31 -1.42
C ARG A 714 -15.75 -5.29 -2.45
N THR A 715 -16.64 -4.41 -2.06
CA THR A 715 -17.14 -3.31 -2.91
C THR A 715 -17.05 -2.03 -2.12
N SER A 716 -16.32 -1.06 -2.62
CA SER A 716 -16.30 0.28 -2.06
C SER A 716 -16.75 1.29 -3.10
N ALA A 717 -17.62 2.20 -2.73
CA ALA A 717 -18.05 3.33 -3.52
C ALA A 717 -17.71 4.62 -2.79
N PHE A 718 -17.24 5.62 -3.52
CA PHE A 718 -16.92 6.91 -2.93
C PHE A 718 -17.48 8.07 -3.76
N TYR A 719 -17.78 9.14 -3.05
CA TYR A 719 -18.13 10.41 -3.59
C TYR A 719 -17.26 11.50 -2.98
N ASN A 720 -16.55 12.27 -3.80
CA ASN A 720 -15.72 13.39 -3.40
C ASN A 720 -16.38 14.70 -3.87
N ALA A 721 -16.67 15.57 -2.93
CA ALA A 721 -17.02 16.95 -3.17
C ALA A 721 -15.76 17.83 -3.08
N GLN A 722 -15.93 19.13 -3.22
CA GLN A 722 -14.84 20.12 -3.14
C GLN A 722 -14.11 20.07 -1.79
N CYS A 723 -14.83 19.97 -0.70
CA CYS A 723 -14.29 20.06 0.66
C CYS A 723 -14.51 18.80 1.52
N CYS A 724 -15.17 17.77 0.98
CA CYS A 724 -15.44 16.54 1.72
C CYS A 724 -15.61 15.35 0.79
N GLY A 725 -15.35 14.18 1.31
CA GLY A 725 -15.62 12.90 0.65
C GLY A 725 -16.39 11.97 1.58
N ILE A 726 -17.18 11.09 0.99
CA ILE A 726 -17.84 9.99 1.67
C ILE A 726 -17.51 8.70 0.92
N ALA A 727 -17.18 7.64 1.67
CA ALA A 727 -16.99 6.33 1.10
C ALA A 727 -17.76 5.29 1.91
N PHE A 728 -18.37 4.40 1.18
CA PHE A 728 -19.07 3.23 1.70
C PHE A 728 -18.36 1.99 1.24
N GLU A 729 -18.14 1.01 2.14
CA GLU A 729 -17.56 -0.27 1.80
C GLU A 729 -18.40 -1.42 2.35
N TYR A 730 -18.62 -2.41 1.51
CA TYR A 730 -19.23 -3.69 1.85
C TYR A 730 -18.19 -4.78 1.64
N GLN A 731 -18.04 -5.66 2.64
CA GLN A 731 -17.19 -6.85 2.58
C GLN A 731 -18.01 -8.08 2.96
N LYS A 732 -17.82 -9.16 2.21
CA LYS A 732 -18.39 -10.48 2.51
C LYS A 732 -17.30 -11.53 2.37
N TYR A 733 -17.19 -12.40 3.36
CA TYR A 733 -16.28 -13.55 3.37
C TYR A 733 -17.06 -14.83 3.60
N ASN A 734 -16.68 -15.88 2.89
CA ASN A 734 -17.20 -17.21 3.10
C ASN A 734 -16.08 -18.22 2.77
N PHE A 735 -15.36 -18.64 3.77
CA PHE A 735 -14.32 -19.66 3.64
C PHE A 735 -14.78 -21.02 4.16
N ALA A 736 -16.08 -21.21 4.36
CA ALA A 736 -16.65 -22.47 4.80
C ALA A 736 -16.25 -23.61 3.83
N GLY A 737 -15.83 -24.73 4.38
CA GLY A 737 -15.41 -25.91 3.61
C GLY A 737 -13.97 -25.89 3.09
N LEU A 738 -13.16 -24.88 3.45
CA LEU A 738 -11.72 -24.92 3.28
C LEU A 738 -11.09 -25.33 4.61
N PRO A 739 -10.39 -26.48 4.71
CA PRO A 739 -9.89 -27.04 5.99
C PRO A 739 -9.00 -26.11 6.78
N GLN A 740 -8.28 -25.21 6.10
CA GLN A 740 -7.37 -24.24 6.71
C GLN A 740 -8.09 -23.01 7.27
N TYR A 741 -9.40 -22.84 7.02
CA TYR A 741 -10.14 -21.67 7.49
C TYR A 741 -11.17 -22.06 8.54
N LEU A 742 -10.97 -21.54 9.75
CA LEU A 742 -11.74 -21.86 10.95
C LEU A 742 -12.77 -20.76 11.29
N VAL A 743 -12.98 -19.83 10.38
CA VAL A 743 -13.70 -18.58 10.65
C VAL A 743 -15.12 -18.67 10.11
N PRO A 744 -16.13 -18.24 10.88
CA PRO A 744 -17.49 -18.08 10.38
C PRO A 744 -17.53 -17.08 9.23
N ALA A 745 -18.50 -17.25 8.33
CA ALA A 745 -18.78 -16.26 7.30
C ALA A 745 -19.07 -14.89 7.95
N ASP A 746 -18.48 -13.84 7.42
CA ASP A 746 -18.63 -12.49 7.97
C ASP A 746 -19.09 -11.51 6.90
N ARG A 747 -19.97 -10.60 7.29
CA ARG A 747 -20.42 -9.45 6.48
C ARG A 747 -20.09 -8.20 7.25
N ARG A 748 -19.40 -7.26 6.59
CA ARG A 748 -18.93 -6.02 7.19
C ARG A 748 -19.40 -4.84 6.36
N PHE A 749 -19.83 -3.79 7.04
CA PHE A 749 -20.18 -2.52 6.44
C PHE A 749 -19.34 -1.42 7.07
N PHE A 750 -18.88 -0.53 6.24
CA PHE A 750 -17.97 0.53 6.62
C PHE A 750 -18.39 1.84 5.97
N LEU A 751 -18.38 2.91 6.76
CA LEU A 751 -18.63 4.26 6.30
C LEU A 751 -17.45 5.14 6.70
N SER A 752 -16.93 5.90 5.76
CA SER A 752 -15.85 6.84 6.01
C SER A 752 -16.13 8.21 5.43
N PHE A 753 -15.64 9.23 6.10
CA PHE A 753 -15.71 10.63 5.69
C PHE A 753 -14.31 11.19 5.53
N THR A 754 -14.08 11.98 4.50
CA THR A 754 -12.87 12.76 4.28
C THR A 754 -13.24 14.22 4.37
N LEU A 755 -12.56 14.98 5.22
CA LEU A 755 -12.76 16.43 5.32
C LEU A 755 -11.47 17.11 4.83
N ALA A 756 -11.60 18.00 3.84
CA ALA A 756 -10.46 18.75 3.32
C ALA A 756 -9.85 19.62 4.44
N GLY A 757 -8.54 19.60 4.57
CA GLY A 757 -7.84 20.36 5.61
C GLY A 757 -7.76 19.69 6.99
N LEU A 758 -8.65 18.76 7.31
CA LEU A 758 -8.64 18.02 8.57
C LEU A 758 -8.18 16.56 8.43
N GLY A 759 -8.07 16.04 7.20
CA GLY A 759 -7.60 14.69 6.91
C GLY A 759 -8.71 13.70 6.55
N ASN A 760 -8.32 12.44 6.35
CA ASN A 760 -9.23 11.34 6.06
C ASN A 760 -9.75 10.72 7.36
N PHE A 761 -11.04 10.75 7.52
CA PHE A 761 -11.77 10.05 8.57
C PHE A 761 -12.21 8.70 8.02
N SER A 762 -11.30 7.74 7.97
CA SER A 762 -11.69 6.37 7.62
C SER A 762 -12.15 5.67 8.91
N PRO A 763 -13.40 5.27 9.00
CA PRO A 763 -13.86 4.49 10.14
C PRO A 763 -13.15 3.14 10.27
N PHE A 764 -12.21 2.79 9.40
CA PHE A 764 -11.70 1.44 9.27
C PHE A 764 -10.22 1.33 8.91
N SER A 765 -9.38 2.00 9.66
CA SER A 765 -7.96 1.65 9.71
C SER A 765 -7.59 0.71 10.86
N GLY A 766 -8.55 0.34 11.67
CA GLY A 766 -8.36 -0.53 12.83
C GLY A 766 -8.58 -2.02 12.53
N GLY A 767 -7.82 -2.59 11.62
CA GLY A 767 -7.61 -4.03 11.57
C GLY A 767 -6.32 -4.37 12.28
N LEU A 768 -6.23 -5.56 12.86
CA LEU A 768 -4.99 -6.10 13.38
C LEU A 768 -3.83 -5.78 12.41
N GLY A 769 -3.15 -4.65 12.64
CA GLY A 769 -1.92 -4.25 12.00
C GLY A 769 -1.85 -4.40 10.48
N GLY A 770 -2.74 -3.77 9.74
CA GLY A 770 -2.55 -3.59 8.30
C GLY A 770 -1.37 -2.66 8.05
N VAL A 771 -0.17 -3.19 7.89
CA VAL A 771 1.00 -2.43 7.45
C VAL A 771 0.77 -2.01 6.01
N PRO A 772 0.80 -0.71 5.64
CA PRO A 772 0.79 -0.31 4.24
C PRO A 772 2.04 -0.88 3.55
N ARG A 773 1.87 -1.50 2.40
CA ARG A 773 2.98 -1.91 1.52
C ARG A 773 3.52 -0.72 0.77
#